data_badd523cef688baad39663defb079848
#
_entry.id   badd523cef688baad39663defb079848
#
_cell.length_a   1.000
_cell.length_b   1.000
_cell.length_c   1.000
_cell.angle_alpha   90.00
_cell.angle_beta   90.00
_cell.angle_gamma   90.00
#
_symmetry.space_group_name_H-M   'P 1'
#
loop_
_entity.id
_entity.type
_entity.pdbx_description
1 polymer ?
#
loop_
_entity_poly.entity_id
_entity_poly.type
_entity_poly.pdbx_seq_one_letter_code
_entity_poly.pdbx_strand_id
1 'polypeptide(L)'
;MIDDSPLSRETEADTRAMRIDPDLAANGWEGPAKIDGARVHREEMLWPGRIMSGGQTNAPKPADYVLRMNGHVMAVMEAKKASLSYTDGRGQAYDYATRIGARFAYCTNGLRTHEIDMHTGAEREVDAVPPPSDLWDRCYPTGNAWRDRFGQVPFETDGGKWQPRYYQAGAVNAVLEALADGDKRILLTLATGTGKTSIAFQIAWKLFQSRWSLTGEPTRRPRILFLADRNILADQAYNSFSAFEPDALSRINPKEISKKGKMPRNASVFFTIFQTFMTEGKSGEDEFNFHAYEPDFFDFIIIDECHRGGAKDESTWRKILEYFGPAVQLGLTATPKRKMNADTYSYFGEPVYTYALRDGIDDGFLTPFKVRQMASTIDTYVYDPDDEVVGGEIDPDHVYTEAEINAKIVIPEREQSRIHEFMDQINPRQKTLVFCATQNHAAAVRDYINQIKDIDDPHYCERVTANDGALGEQHLREFQDNERSIPTILTTSQKLSTGVDARNVRNIVLMRPVKSMIEFKQIVGRGTRTFEGKDFFTVFDFVKAYEHFNDPEWDGEPLPPDVPNPRPAPSTGPRPDGPPEPSPEPEAKIIVKLADGKERKIKYIATTTYFSHDGKMISGEEFMQQLFGDLSDLVKDEDHLRAIWSNPETRVQFFKVLADRGYDSDRLEDMKRLIDAPNSDVFDVLAYVKFTLVPVARSQRASAARDVGLTGIEGEMRSFLEAVLAAYEIHGVDELALSKISDFLRVRYGGTNGAKNALGAIPEIRRAFMDIQAHIYAS
;
A
#
# COMPACT_ATOMS: atom_id res chain seq x y z
N MET A 1 -7.64 22.44 -48.05
CA MET A 1 -7.35 21.41 -49.07
C MET A 1 -7.18 20.11 -48.27
N ILE A 2 -8.07 19.15 -48.48
CA ILE A 2 -7.92 17.80 -47.89
C ILE A 2 -6.81 17.17 -48.74
N ASP A 3 -5.73 16.75 -48.11
CA ASP A 3 -4.64 16.03 -48.76
C ASP A 3 -5.18 14.65 -49.18
N ASP A 4 -5.44 14.50 -50.50
CA ASP A 4 -6.04 13.32 -51.12
C ASP A 4 -4.95 12.31 -51.55
N SER A 5 -3.78 12.36 -50.89
CA SER A 5 -2.69 11.42 -51.14
C SER A 5 -3.08 9.99 -50.76
N PRO A 6 -2.58 8.96 -51.43
CA PRO A 6 -2.83 7.57 -51.07
C PRO A 6 -2.50 7.28 -49.58
N LEU A 7 -1.51 7.98 -49.02
CA LEU A 7 -1.08 7.85 -47.62
C LEU A 7 -2.12 8.38 -46.61
N SER A 8 -2.93 9.39 -47.02
CA SER A 8 -3.96 9.96 -46.13
C SER A 8 -5.15 9.00 -45.89
N ARG A 9 -5.34 8.04 -46.79
CA ARG A 9 -6.41 7.02 -46.70
C ARG A 9 -5.97 5.75 -45.98
N GLU A 10 -4.67 5.52 -45.82
CA GLU A 10 -4.10 4.34 -45.17
C GLU A 10 -4.40 4.39 -43.67
N THR A 11 -5.00 3.32 -43.12
CA THR A 11 -5.25 3.17 -41.70
C THR A 11 -3.97 2.72 -40.99
N GLU A 12 -3.95 2.78 -39.67
CA GLU A 12 -2.85 2.21 -38.87
C GLU A 12 -2.71 0.70 -39.08
N ALA A 13 -3.83 -0.02 -39.18
CA ALA A 13 -3.82 -1.45 -39.51
C ALA A 13 -3.22 -1.72 -40.91
N ASP A 14 -3.53 -0.87 -41.91
CA ASP A 14 -2.92 -0.97 -43.26
C ASP A 14 -1.41 -0.71 -43.17
N THR A 15 -0.98 0.32 -42.43
CA THR A 15 0.44 0.63 -42.24
C THR A 15 1.18 -0.55 -41.59
N ARG A 16 0.57 -1.19 -40.59
CA ARG A 16 1.14 -2.38 -39.95
C ARG A 16 1.29 -3.53 -40.93
N ALA A 17 0.22 -3.88 -41.63
CA ALA A 17 0.20 -5.04 -42.52
C ALA A 17 1.05 -4.85 -43.78
N MET A 18 1.09 -3.64 -44.36
CA MET A 18 1.77 -3.39 -45.64
C MET A 18 3.23 -3.00 -45.49
N ARG A 19 3.63 -2.46 -44.34
CA ARG A 19 4.98 -1.88 -44.17
C ARG A 19 5.73 -2.51 -42.97
N ILE A 20 5.15 -2.48 -41.76
CA ILE A 20 5.86 -2.86 -40.55
C ILE A 20 6.06 -4.38 -40.47
N ASP A 21 5.00 -5.17 -40.70
CA ASP A 21 5.10 -6.63 -40.67
C ASP A 21 6.06 -7.20 -41.73
N PRO A 22 6.07 -6.71 -42.99
CA PRO A 22 7.08 -7.10 -43.96
C PRO A 22 8.52 -6.75 -43.55
N ASP A 23 8.74 -5.58 -42.95
CA ASP A 23 10.07 -5.19 -42.44
C ASP A 23 10.55 -6.07 -41.29
N LEU A 24 9.67 -6.38 -40.36
CA LEU A 24 9.98 -7.33 -39.26
C LEU A 24 10.32 -8.71 -39.82
N ALA A 25 9.60 -9.19 -40.82
CA ALA A 25 9.87 -10.48 -41.45
C ALA A 25 11.21 -10.45 -42.24
N ALA A 26 11.50 -9.36 -42.95
CA ALA A 26 12.77 -9.19 -43.68
C ALA A 26 13.98 -9.17 -42.72
N ASN A 27 13.81 -8.60 -41.52
CA ASN A 27 14.86 -8.49 -40.48
C ASN A 27 14.95 -9.69 -39.56
N GLY A 28 14.27 -10.81 -39.84
CA GLY A 28 14.45 -12.07 -39.11
C GLY A 28 13.63 -12.21 -37.83
N TRP A 29 12.67 -11.31 -37.59
CA TRP A 29 11.76 -11.43 -36.46
C TRP A 29 10.66 -12.48 -36.71
N GLU A 30 10.22 -12.62 -37.98
CA GLU A 30 9.18 -13.55 -38.40
C GLU A 30 9.46 -14.11 -39.80
N GLY A 31 8.53 -14.92 -40.32
CA GLY A 31 8.59 -15.44 -41.68
C GLY A 31 9.70 -16.43 -41.95
N PRO A 32 10.09 -16.64 -43.23
CA PRO A 32 11.09 -17.63 -43.63
C PRO A 32 12.52 -17.31 -43.14
N ALA A 33 12.80 -16.03 -42.89
CA ALA A 33 14.11 -15.58 -42.40
C ALA A 33 14.19 -15.55 -40.86
N LYS A 34 13.16 -16.01 -40.17
CA LYS A 34 13.05 -15.94 -38.72
C LYS A 34 14.23 -16.58 -38.01
N ILE A 35 14.85 -15.80 -37.12
CA ILE A 35 15.90 -16.28 -36.23
C ILE A 35 15.26 -17.11 -35.09
N ASP A 36 15.87 -18.26 -34.78
CA ASP A 36 15.39 -19.10 -33.68
C ASP A 36 15.43 -18.35 -32.35
N GLY A 37 14.38 -18.54 -31.54
CA GLY A 37 14.20 -17.78 -30.30
C GLY A 37 13.48 -16.43 -30.45
N ALA A 38 13.40 -15.84 -31.66
CA ALA A 38 12.68 -14.61 -31.88
C ALA A 38 11.17 -14.81 -31.82
N ARG A 39 10.44 -13.83 -31.26
CA ARG A 39 8.96 -13.81 -31.15
C ARG A 39 8.47 -12.38 -31.29
N VAL A 40 7.41 -12.20 -32.05
CA VAL A 40 6.66 -10.94 -32.17
C VAL A 40 5.27 -11.14 -31.57
N HIS A 41 4.93 -10.35 -30.59
CA HIS A 41 3.59 -10.34 -30.03
C HIS A 41 2.91 -9.03 -30.44
N ARG A 42 1.71 -9.12 -31.00
CA ARG A 42 0.92 -7.97 -31.49
C ARG A 42 -0.22 -7.71 -30.54
N GLU A 43 -0.54 -6.43 -30.35
CA GLU A 43 -1.66 -5.97 -29.50
C GLU A 43 -1.66 -6.63 -28.12
N GLU A 44 -0.46 -6.75 -27.55
CA GLU A 44 -0.29 -7.41 -26.26
C GLU A 44 -0.79 -6.51 -25.15
N MET A 45 -1.86 -6.93 -24.47
CA MET A 45 -2.34 -6.28 -23.25
C MET A 45 -1.42 -6.67 -22.08
N LEU A 46 -0.51 -5.78 -21.73
CA LEU A 46 0.49 -6.04 -20.71
C LEU A 46 -0.09 -5.98 -19.29
N TRP A 47 -1.07 -5.10 -19.06
CA TRP A 47 -1.77 -4.95 -17.78
C TRP A 47 -3.22 -4.48 -17.98
N PRO A 48 -4.13 -4.86 -17.06
CA PRO A 48 -5.57 -4.55 -17.18
C PRO A 48 -5.93 -3.07 -16.93
N GLY A 49 -5.03 -2.29 -16.34
CA GLY A 49 -5.29 -0.92 -15.91
C GLY A 49 -5.90 -0.78 -14.52
N ARG A 50 -5.70 0.39 -13.89
CA ARG A 50 -6.15 0.65 -12.52
C ARG A 50 -7.66 0.50 -12.38
N ILE A 51 -8.09 -0.21 -11.34
CA ILE A 51 -9.50 -0.35 -10.98
C ILE A 51 -9.99 0.98 -10.39
N MET A 52 -11.02 1.56 -11.02
CA MET A 52 -11.67 2.81 -10.62
C MET A 52 -12.96 2.54 -9.85
N SER A 53 -13.50 3.55 -9.17
CA SER A 53 -14.79 3.44 -8.50
C SER A 53 -15.89 3.04 -9.49
N GLY A 54 -16.67 2.01 -9.16
CA GLY A 54 -17.72 1.45 -10.03
C GLY A 54 -17.25 0.32 -10.96
N GLY A 55 -16.06 -0.26 -10.70
CA GLY A 55 -15.56 -1.45 -11.41
C GLY A 55 -15.06 -1.20 -12.82
N GLN A 56 -15.02 0.05 -13.26
CA GLN A 56 -14.40 0.41 -14.53
C GLN A 56 -12.88 0.41 -14.38
N THR A 57 -12.17 -0.11 -15.36
CA THR A 57 -10.72 0.00 -15.42
C THR A 57 -10.32 1.11 -16.38
N ASN A 58 -9.33 1.88 -15.99
CA ASN A 58 -8.65 2.79 -16.93
C ASN A 58 -7.64 1.95 -17.72
N ALA A 59 -8.16 1.09 -18.60
CA ALA A 59 -7.33 0.17 -19.35
C ALA A 59 -6.38 0.95 -20.28
N PRO A 60 -5.07 0.70 -20.20
CA PRO A 60 -4.13 1.21 -21.19
C PRO A 60 -4.45 0.60 -22.54
N LYS A 61 -4.00 1.24 -23.61
CA LYS A 61 -4.02 0.63 -24.92
C LYS A 61 -3.05 -0.56 -24.93
N PRO A 62 -3.34 -1.62 -25.71
CA PRO A 62 -2.35 -2.67 -25.93
C PRO A 62 -1.10 -2.10 -26.61
N ALA A 63 0.08 -2.65 -26.29
CA ALA A 63 1.28 -2.35 -27.05
C ALA A 63 1.16 -2.95 -28.45
N ASP A 64 1.37 -2.15 -29.50
CA ASP A 64 1.21 -2.62 -30.86
C ASP A 64 2.10 -3.83 -31.17
N TYR A 65 3.37 -3.77 -30.72
CA TYR A 65 4.32 -4.87 -30.84
C TYR A 65 5.20 -4.99 -29.60
N VAL A 66 5.41 -6.22 -29.16
CA VAL A 66 6.43 -6.59 -28.16
C VAL A 66 7.37 -7.61 -28.79
N LEU A 67 8.64 -7.25 -28.89
CA LEU A 67 9.68 -8.06 -29.53
C LEU A 67 10.48 -8.80 -28.46
N ARG A 68 10.52 -10.13 -28.58
CA ARG A 68 11.22 -10.99 -27.64
C ARG A 68 12.27 -11.86 -28.35
N MET A 69 13.38 -12.10 -27.64
CA MET A 69 14.41 -13.02 -28.04
C MET A 69 14.77 -13.94 -26.85
N ASN A 70 14.74 -15.25 -27.05
CA ASN A 70 15.00 -16.25 -26.01
C ASN A 70 14.17 -15.99 -24.72
N GLY A 71 12.91 -15.57 -24.86
CA GLY A 71 12.02 -15.27 -23.74
C GLY A 71 12.23 -13.90 -23.05
N HIS A 72 13.31 -13.17 -23.39
CA HIS A 72 13.57 -11.83 -22.91
C HIS A 72 12.87 -10.78 -23.79
N VAL A 73 12.34 -9.73 -23.18
CA VAL A 73 11.80 -8.59 -23.92
C VAL A 73 12.96 -7.71 -24.39
N MET A 74 13.14 -7.61 -25.71
CA MET A 74 14.18 -6.76 -26.31
C MET A 74 13.67 -5.36 -26.52
N ALA A 75 12.45 -5.26 -27.08
CA ALA A 75 11.88 -3.98 -27.47
C ALA A 75 10.36 -3.97 -27.39
N VAL A 76 9.80 -2.78 -27.28
CA VAL A 76 8.42 -2.45 -27.63
C VAL A 76 8.40 -1.51 -28.82
N MET A 77 7.34 -1.60 -29.63
CA MET A 77 7.19 -0.71 -30.77
C MET A 77 5.74 -0.25 -30.87
N GLU A 78 5.57 1.03 -31.02
CA GLU A 78 4.30 1.71 -31.25
C GLU A 78 4.19 2.11 -32.73
N ALA A 79 3.10 1.70 -33.35
CA ALA A 79 2.80 2.00 -34.74
C ALA A 79 1.92 3.24 -34.89
N LYS A 80 2.10 3.99 -35.93
CA LYS A 80 1.25 5.11 -36.30
C LYS A 80 0.92 5.03 -37.81
N LYS A 81 -0.17 5.69 -38.22
CA LYS A 81 -0.53 5.80 -39.64
C LYS A 81 0.61 6.39 -40.45
N ALA A 82 0.81 5.92 -41.66
CA ALA A 82 1.85 6.42 -42.59
C ALA A 82 1.78 7.94 -42.83
N SER A 83 0.60 8.55 -42.68
CA SER A 83 0.37 10.00 -42.81
C SER A 83 0.74 10.83 -41.58
N LEU A 84 0.99 10.19 -40.43
CA LEU A 84 1.36 10.86 -39.18
C LEU A 84 2.88 10.88 -38.97
N SER A 85 3.34 11.70 -38.03
CA SER A 85 4.75 11.67 -37.67
C SER A 85 5.11 10.32 -37.05
N TYR A 86 6.25 9.78 -37.45
CA TYR A 86 6.80 8.55 -36.85
C TYR A 86 7.16 8.71 -35.39
N THR A 87 7.24 9.96 -34.86
CA THR A 87 7.51 10.24 -33.43
C THR A 87 6.25 10.43 -32.60
N ASP A 88 5.04 10.42 -33.18
CA ASP A 88 3.79 10.64 -32.43
C ASP A 88 3.51 9.56 -31.39
N GLY A 89 4.08 8.35 -31.53
CA GLY A 89 4.02 7.26 -30.59
C GLY A 89 5.13 7.23 -29.54
N ARG A 90 6.08 8.18 -29.56
CA ARG A 90 7.30 8.15 -28.74
C ARG A 90 7.01 8.02 -27.24
N GLY A 91 6.08 8.82 -26.70
CA GLY A 91 5.72 8.78 -25.28
C GLY A 91 5.13 7.43 -24.86
N GLN A 92 4.24 6.85 -25.68
CA GLN A 92 3.65 5.54 -25.42
C GLN A 92 4.71 4.43 -25.44
N ALA A 93 5.56 4.41 -26.46
CA ALA A 93 6.64 3.42 -26.58
C ALA A 93 7.60 3.50 -25.37
N TYR A 94 7.96 4.73 -24.96
CA TYR A 94 8.79 4.96 -23.78
C TYR A 94 8.14 4.43 -22.48
N ASP A 95 6.86 4.74 -22.27
CA ASP A 95 6.12 4.30 -21.07
C ASP A 95 6.01 2.77 -21.00
N TYR A 96 5.70 2.13 -22.15
CA TYR A 96 5.65 0.67 -22.22
C TYR A 96 7.02 0.05 -21.98
N ALA A 97 8.08 0.56 -22.61
CA ALA A 97 9.43 0.05 -22.42
C ALA A 97 9.90 0.15 -20.96
N THR A 98 9.62 1.30 -20.32
CA THR A 98 9.93 1.51 -18.90
C THR A 98 9.24 0.48 -18.02
N ARG A 99 7.94 0.25 -18.21
CA ARG A 99 7.15 -0.66 -17.36
C ARG A 99 7.57 -2.11 -17.50
N ILE A 100 7.80 -2.58 -18.72
CA ILE A 100 8.16 -4.00 -18.92
C ILE A 100 9.67 -4.26 -18.89
N GLY A 101 10.49 -3.23 -18.68
CA GLY A 101 11.94 -3.33 -18.63
C GLY A 101 12.57 -3.65 -19.99
N ALA A 102 11.95 -3.23 -21.09
CA ALA A 102 12.54 -3.36 -22.42
C ALA A 102 13.68 -2.38 -22.59
N ARG A 103 14.82 -2.85 -23.12
CA ARG A 103 15.95 -1.96 -23.38
C ARG A 103 15.70 -0.98 -24.54
N PHE A 104 14.89 -1.38 -25.52
CA PHE A 104 14.62 -0.53 -26.66
C PHE A 104 13.14 -0.18 -26.78
N ALA A 105 12.86 1.08 -27.10
CA ALA A 105 11.55 1.54 -27.50
C ALA A 105 11.61 2.06 -28.93
N TYR A 106 10.66 1.62 -29.75
CA TYR A 106 10.52 2.07 -31.13
C TYR A 106 9.18 2.76 -31.34
N CYS A 107 9.15 3.79 -32.16
CA CYS A 107 7.93 4.28 -32.77
C CYS A 107 8.12 4.45 -34.28
N THR A 108 7.12 4.06 -35.03
CA THR A 108 7.22 4.01 -36.47
C THR A 108 5.89 4.33 -37.17
N ASN A 109 5.95 4.95 -38.36
CA ASN A 109 4.82 5.07 -39.26
C ASN A 109 4.98 4.19 -40.53
N GLY A 110 5.88 3.19 -40.47
CA GLY A 110 6.18 2.30 -41.57
C GLY A 110 7.00 2.92 -42.70
N LEU A 111 7.35 4.20 -42.61
CA LEU A 111 8.25 4.91 -43.56
C LEU A 111 9.55 5.33 -42.88
N ARG A 112 9.49 5.61 -41.59
CA ARG A 112 10.61 5.98 -40.73
C ARG A 112 10.40 5.35 -39.36
N THR A 113 11.50 5.02 -38.68
CA THR A 113 11.49 4.43 -37.36
C THR A 113 12.40 5.21 -36.42
N HIS A 114 11.88 5.54 -35.23
CA HIS A 114 12.63 6.18 -34.18
C HIS A 114 12.98 5.14 -33.10
N GLU A 115 14.26 5.07 -32.73
CA GLU A 115 14.77 4.20 -31.68
C GLU A 115 15.12 5.02 -30.44
N ILE A 116 14.73 4.51 -29.29
CA ILE A 116 15.15 5.00 -27.97
C ILE A 116 15.87 3.86 -27.26
N ASP A 117 17.13 4.03 -26.91
CA ASP A 117 17.85 3.11 -26.01
C ASP A 117 17.60 3.53 -24.56
N MET A 118 16.74 2.82 -23.84
CA MET A 118 16.32 3.14 -22.48
C MET A 118 17.46 3.07 -21.45
N HIS A 119 18.55 2.35 -21.78
CA HIS A 119 19.71 2.25 -20.92
C HIS A 119 20.61 3.49 -20.99
N THR A 120 20.80 4.03 -22.18
CA THR A 120 21.69 5.18 -22.41
C THR A 120 20.96 6.51 -22.54
N GLY A 121 19.65 6.48 -22.76
CA GLY A 121 18.83 7.63 -23.09
C GLY A 121 19.11 8.17 -24.51
N ALA A 122 19.87 7.46 -25.34
CA ALA A 122 20.17 7.88 -26.71
C ALA A 122 18.96 7.64 -27.62
N GLU A 123 18.68 8.63 -28.45
CA GLU A 123 17.61 8.58 -29.44
C GLU A 123 18.17 8.80 -30.84
N ARG A 124 17.66 8.04 -31.80
CA ARG A 124 18.06 8.16 -33.18
C ARG A 124 16.99 7.68 -34.18
N GLU A 125 17.05 8.17 -35.40
CA GLU A 125 16.31 7.59 -36.49
C GLU A 125 17.08 6.36 -37.03
N VAL A 126 16.31 5.31 -37.33
CA VAL A 126 16.81 4.06 -37.95
C VAL A 126 15.93 3.71 -39.15
N ASP A 127 16.47 3.03 -40.15
CA ASP A 127 15.72 2.65 -41.32
C ASP A 127 14.63 1.62 -41.00
N ALA A 128 14.92 0.66 -40.13
CA ALA A 128 14.00 -0.36 -39.67
C ALA A 128 14.43 -0.86 -38.29
N VAL A 129 13.57 -1.65 -37.62
CA VAL A 129 13.95 -2.34 -36.38
C VAL A 129 15.08 -3.33 -36.68
N PRO A 130 16.21 -3.27 -35.92
CA PRO A 130 17.33 -4.17 -36.15
C PRO A 130 16.96 -5.65 -36.01
N PRO A 131 17.74 -6.56 -36.62
CA PRO A 131 17.57 -8.01 -36.43
C PRO A 131 17.58 -8.43 -34.94
N PRO A 132 16.90 -9.55 -34.57
CA PRO A 132 16.91 -10.07 -33.21
C PRO A 132 18.31 -10.27 -32.63
N SER A 133 19.25 -10.77 -33.44
CA SER A 133 20.66 -10.95 -33.05
C SER A 133 21.33 -9.66 -32.63
N ASP A 134 21.13 -8.59 -33.39
CA ASP A 134 21.76 -7.29 -33.14
C ASP A 134 21.23 -6.66 -31.84
N LEU A 135 19.92 -6.75 -31.60
CA LEU A 135 19.35 -6.30 -30.33
C LEU A 135 19.82 -7.17 -29.15
N TRP A 136 19.95 -8.47 -29.37
CA TRP A 136 20.49 -9.39 -28.37
C TRP A 136 21.93 -9.03 -28.00
N ASP A 137 22.81 -8.86 -28.99
CA ASP A 137 24.20 -8.51 -28.77
C ASP A 137 24.37 -7.14 -28.11
N ARG A 138 23.48 -6.19 -28.43
CA ARG A 138 23.46 -4.88 -27.77
C ARG A 138 22.99 -4.99 -26.31
N CYS A 139 22.02 -5.86 -26.01
CA CYS A 139 21.58 -6.12 -24.63
C CYS A 139 22.64 -6.90 -23.85
N TYR A 140 23.24 -7.88 -24.49
CA TYR A 140 24.12 -8.88 -23.87
C TYR A 140 25.43 -9.00 -24.68
N PRO A 141 26.32 -8.01 -24.57
CA PRO A 141 27.54 -7.96 -25.37
C PRO A 141 28.52 -9.09 -25.06
N THR A 142 28.37 -9.75 -23.90
CA THR A 142 29.13 -10.92 -23.51
C THR A 142 28.23 -12.15 -23.56
N GLY A 143 28.61 -13.15 -24.37
CA GLY A 143 27.91 -14.43 -24.42
C GLY A 143 27.92 -15.13 -23.06
N ASN A 144 26.78 -15.70 -22.67
CA ASN A 144 26.62 -16.45 -21.41
C ASN A 144 25.80 -17.72 -21.68
N ALA A 145 26.44 -18.86 -21.62
CA ALA A 145 25.82 -20.14 -21.92
C ALA A 145 24.65 -20.48 -20.98
N TRP A 146 24.64 -20.00 -19.73
CA TRP A 146 23.53 -20.22 -18.80
C TRP A 146 22.37 -19.32 -19.10
N ARG A 147 22.58 -18.04 -19.44
CA ARG A 147 21.53 -17.12 -19.90
C ARG A 147 20.78 -17.71 -21.09
N ASP A 148 21.54 -18.16 -22.11
CA ASP A 148 20.94 -18.74 -23.32
C ASP A 148 20.13 -20.00 -22.98
N ARG A 149 20.66 -20.85 -22.11
CA ARG A 149 20.01 -22.09 -21.69
C ARG A 149 18.76 -21.84 -20.87
N PHE A 150 18.73 -20.84 -19.97
CA PHE A 150 17.54 -20.44 -19.24
C PHE A 150 16.46 -19.88 -20.18
N GLY A 151 16.85 -19.13 -21.18
CA GLY A 151 15.96 -18.58 -22.20
C GLY A 151 15.26 -19.66 -23.04
N GLN A 152 15.92 -20.79 -23.30
CA GLN A 152 15.34 -21.92 -24.04
C GLN A 152 14.28 -22.69 -23.25
N VAL A 153 14.25 -22.60 -21.91
CA VAL A 153 13.23 -23.25 -21.08
C VAL A 153 11.99 -22.36 -21.04
N PRO A 154 10.82 -22.80 -21.57
CA PRO A 154 9.59 -22.03 -21.49
C PRO A 154 9.10 -21.93 -20.05
N PHE A 155 8.26 -20.93 -19.77
CA PHE A 155 7.48 -20.91 -18.55
C PHE A 155 6.53 -22.09 -18.51
N GLU A 156 6.36 -22.70 -17.33
CA GLU A 156 5.33 -23.71 -17.12
C GLU A 156 3.96 -23.02 -17.00
N THR A 157 2.99 -23.45 -17.78
CA THR A 157 1.72 -22.76 -17.96
C THR A 157 0.49 -23.64 -17.64
N ASP A 158 0.67 -24.81 -17.03
CA ASP A 158 -0.42 -25.80 -16.80
C ASP A 158 -1.24 -26.06 -18.06
N GLY A 159 -0.54 -26.38 -19.14
CA GLY A 159 -1.15 -26.63 -20.44
C GLY A 159 -1.79 -25.38 -21.07
N GLY A 160 -1.33 -24.19 -20.72
CA GLY A 160 -1.80 -22.91 -21.24
C GLY A 160 -2.90 -22.24 -20.41
N LYS A 161 -3.30 -22.83 -19.29
CA LYS A 161 -4.33 -22.26 -18.39
C LYS A 161 -3.81 -21.04 -17.60
N TRP A 162 -2.51 -20.97 -17.40
CA TRP A 162 -1.86 -19.88 -16.68
C TRP A 162 -0.80 -19.23 -17.57
N GLN A 163 -0.73 -17.91 -17.52
CA GLN A 163 0.31 -17.13 -18.18
C GLN A 163 0.97 -16.22 -17.16
N PRO A 164 2.30 -16.09 -17.19
CA PRO A 164 2.99 -15.16 -16.29
C PRO A 164 2.60 -13.73 -16.63
N ARG A 165 2.27 -12.95 -15.63
CA ARG A 165 2.13 -11.51 -15.77
C ARG A 165 3.49 -10.92 -16.14
N TYR A 166 3.51 -9.77 -16.82
CA TYR A 166 4.76 -9.17 -17.29
C TYR A 166 5.81 -9.00 -16.18
N TYR A 167 5.39 -8.52 -15.00
CA TYR A 167 6.29 -8.32 -13.87
C TYR A 167 6.78 -9.64 -13.26
N GLN A 168 5.99 -10.71 -13.32
CA GLN A 168 6.42 -12.04 -12.89
C GLN A 168 7.50 -12.59 -13.82
N ALA A 169 7.30 -12.45 -15.13
CA ALA A 169 8.30 -12.80 -16.12
C ALA A 169 9.57 -11.96 -15.94
N GLY A 170 9.43 -10.64 -15.73
CA GLY A 170 10.53 -9.73 -15.44
C GLY A 170 11.33 -10.14 -14.21
N ALA A 171 10.65 -10.45 -13.09
CA ALA A 171 11.29 -10.89 -11.85
C ALA A 171 12.04 -12.22 -12.03
N VAL A 172 11.44 -13.19 -12.72
CA VAL A 172 12.10 -14.47 -13.02
C VAL A 172 13.35 -14.25 -13.87
N ASN A 173 13.25 -13.46 -14.95
CA ASN A 173 14.36 -13.19 -15.83
C ASN A 173 15.50 -12.44 -15.11
N ALA A 174 15.18 -11.46 -14.27
CA ALA A 174 16.18 -10.72 -13.48
C ALA A 174 16.97 -11.63 -12.53
N VAL A 175 16.30 -12.59 -11.88
CA VAL A 175 17.01 -13.59 -11.02
C VAL A 175 17.89 -14.50 -11.84
N LEU A 176 17.42 -15.00 -12.99
CA LEU A 176 18.19 -15.90 -13.85
C LEU A 176 19.38 -15.18 -14.49
N GLU A 177 19.24 -13.90 -14.79
CA GLU A 177 20.32 -13.05 -15.27
C GLU A 177 21.40 -12.88 -14.19
N ALA A 178 21.02 -12.45 -12.98
CA ALA A 178 21.94 -12.35 -11.85
C ALA A 178 22.67 -13.67 -11.57
N LEU A 179 21.94 -14.80 -11.68
CA LEU A 179 22.52 -16.13 -11.53
C LEU A 179 23.51 -16.47 -12.64
N ALA A 180 23.21 -16.11 -13.90
CA ALA A 180 24.09 -16.32 -15.03
C ALA A 180 25.37 -15.47 -14.92
N ASP A 181 25.28 -14.28 -14.34
CA ASP A 181 26.40 -13.38 -14.07
C ASP A 181 27.24 -13.82 -12.83
N GLY A 182 26.76 -14.82 -12.09
CA GLY A 182 27.50 -15.45 -10.99
C GLY A 182 27.18 -14.89 -9.60
N ASP A 183 26.10 -14.12 -9.46
CA ASP A 183 25.67 -13.58 -8.18
C ASP A 183 25.26 -14.71 -7.22
N LYS A 184 25.74 -14.62 -5.99
CA LYS A 184 25.47 -15.62 -4.95
C LYS A 184 24.37 -15.20 -3.97
N ARG A 185 24.05 -13.93 -3.93
CA ARG A 185 23.01 -13.35 -3.07
C ARG A 185 22.11 -12.51 -3.94
N ILE A 186 20.86 -12.89 -4.04
CA ILE A 186 19.88 -12.27 -4.94
C ILE A 186 18.66 -11.89 -4.12
N LEU A 187 18.12 -10.70 -4.32
CA LEU A 187 16.92 -10.22 -3.63
C LEU A 187 15.82 -9.82 -4.61
N LEU A 188 14.59 -10.27 -4.34
CA LEU A 188 13.37 -9.76 -4.97
C LEU A 188 12.51 -9.05 -3.94
N THR A 189 12.09 -7.83 -4.26
CA THR A 189 11.16 -7.06 -3.43
C THR A 189 9.83 -6.92 -4.15
N LEU A 190 8.82 -7.68 -3.71
CA LEU A 190 7.54 -7.82 -4.40
C LEU A 190 6.39 -7.71 -3.40
N ALA A 191 5.42 -6.83 -3.64
CA ALA A 191 4.27 -6.63 -2.76
C ALA A 191 3.51 -7.94 -2.47
N THR A 192 2.77 -7.96 -1.36
CA THR A 192 1.91 -9.09 -1.03
C THR A 192 0.80 -9.23 -2.08
N GLY A 193 0.51 -10.46 -2.52
CA GLY A 193 -0.52 -10.71 -3.54
C GLY A 193 -0.03 -10.74 -4.98
N THR A 194 1.25 -10.44 -5.23
CA THR A 194 1.87 -10.45 -6.57
C THR A 194 2.25 -11.85 -7.09
N GLY A 195 2.10 -12.89 -6.27
CA GLY A 195 2.40 -14.27 -6.66
C GLY A 195 3.86 -14.67 -6.48
N LYS A 196 4.51 -14.23 -5.40
CA LYS A 196 5.90 -14.62 -5.04
C LYS A 196 6.16 -16.10 -5.14
N THR A 197 5.22 -16.95 -4.69
CA THR A 197 5.34 -18.42 -4.77
C THR A 197 5.35 -18.91 -6.21
N SER A 198 4.53 -18.30 -7.11
CA SER A 198 4.55 -18.65 -8.53
C SER A 198 5.86 -18.23 -9.20
N ILE A 199 6.43 -17.08 -8.82
CA ILE A 199 7.75 -16.64 -9.29
C ILE A 199 8.83 -17.63 -8.83
N ALA A 200 8.82 -18.01 -7.56
CA ALA A 200 9.75 -19.02 -7.01
C ALA A 200 9.63 -20.35 -7.71
N PHE A 201 8.40 -20.79 -8.01
CA PHE A 201 8.13 -22.00 -8.80
C PHE A 201 8.76 -21.90 -10.19
N GLN A 202 8.55 -20.80 -10.92
CA GLN A 202 9.10 -20.64 -12.27
C GLN A 202 10.63 -20.60 -12.30
N ILE A 203 11.25 -19.96 -11.29
CA ILE A 203 12.70 -19.98 -11.15
C ILE A 203 13.18 -21.42 -10.93
N ALA A 204 12.60 -22.13 -9.96
CA ALA A 204 12.95 -23.53 -9.69
C ALA A 204 12.73 -24.43 -10.91
N TRP A 205 11.63 -24.23 -11.66
CA TRP A 205 11.32 -24.93 -12.90
C TRP A 205 12.40 -24.74 -13.96
N LYS A 206 12.77 -23.48 -14.23
CA LYS A 206 13.80 -23.17 -15.23
C LYS A 206 15.17 -23.73 -14.84
N LEU A 207 15.55 -23.67 -13.55
CA LEU A 207 16.79 -24.27 -13.04
C LEU A 207 16.76 -25.79 -13.18
N PHE A 208 15.64 -26.43 -12.87
CA PHE A 208 15.48 -27.88 -12.95
C PHE A 208 15.53 -28.39 -14.40
N GLN A 209 14.82 -27.73 -15.32
CA GLN A 209 14.79 -28.12 -16.73
C GLN A 209 16.11 -27.85 -17.45
N SER A 210 16.76 -26.73 -17.14
CA SER A 210 18.10 -26.42 -17.69
C SER A 210 19.22 -27.26 -17.09
N ARG A 211 18.96 -28.03 -16.01
CA ARG A 211 19.93 -28.78 -15.23
C ARG A 211 21.06 -27.91 -14.68
N TRP A 212 20.73 -26.69 -14.28
CA TRP A 212 21.69 -25.80 -13.65
C TRP A 212 22.11 -26.34 -12.28
N SER A 213 23.40 -26.32 -11.96
CA SER A 213 23.93 -26.67 -10.64
C SER A 213 25.20 -25.89 -10.34
N LEU A 214 25.66 -25.89 -9.09
CA LEU A 214 26.91 -25.24 -8.67
C LEU A 214 28.16 -25.78 -9.36
N THR A 215 28.09 -26.98 -9.96
CA THR A 215 29.22 -27.55 -10.69
C THR A 215 29.52 -26.83 -12.00
N GLY A 216 28.60 -25.99 -12.48
CA GLY A 216 28.71 -25.30 -13.76
C GLY A 216 28.44 -26.19 -14.97
N GLU A 217 28.18 -27.50 -14.77
CA GLU A 217 27.95 -28.48 -15.83
C GLU A 217 26.50 -29.01 -15.76
N PRO A 218 25.78 -29.11 -16.90
CA PRO A 218 24.41 -29.56 -16.94
C PRO A 218 24.23 -31.09 -16.84
N THR A 219 25.01 -31.71 -15.97
CA THR A 219 25.10 -33.18 -15.85
C THR A 219 24.02 -33.75 -14.91
N ARG A 220 23.54 -32.97 -13.97
CA ARG A 220 22.51 -33.36 -13.01
C ARG A 220 21.48 -32.26 -12.81
N ARG A 221 20.31 -32.60 -12.27
CA ARG A 221 19.31 -31.64 -11.80
C ARG A 221 19.78 -30.98 -10.50
N PRO A 222 19.41 -29.68 -10.25
CA PRO A 222 19.76 -28.99 -9.02
C PRO A 222 19.07 -29.59 -7.79
N ARG A 223 19.68 -29.38 -6.62
CA ARG A 223 19.02 -29.52 -5.33
C ARG A 223 18.63 -28.15 -4.84
N ILE A 224 17.32 -27.87 -4.80
CA ILE A 224 16.75 -26.60 -4.44
C ILE A 224 16.10 -26.72 -3.06
N LEU A 225 16.40 -25.82 -2.13
CA LEU A 225 15.75 -25.72 -0.84
C LEU A 225 14.78 -24.53 -0.85
N PHE A 226 13.51 -24.77 -0.54
CA PHE A 226 12.52 -23.73 -0.26
C PHE A 226 12.34 -23.62 1.26
N LEU A 227 12.72 -22.48 1.82
CA LEU A 227 12.74 -22.22 3.24
C LEU A 227 11.68 -21.17 3.59
N ALA A 228 10.66 -21.57 4.34
CA ALA A 228 9.53 -20.73 4.74
C ALA A 228 9.52 -20.44 6.25
N ASP A 229 8.80 -19.41 6.66
CA ASP A 229 8.61 -19.06 8.07
C ASP A 229 7.63 -20.00 8.79
N ARG A 230 6.59 -20.50 8.10
CA ARG A 230 5.52 -21.30 8.69
C ARG A 230 5.18 -22.53 7.86
N ASN A 231 4.71 -23.59 8.55
CA ASN A 231 4.30 -24.83 7.89
C ASN A 231 3.24 -24.63 6.81
N ILE A 232 2.23 -23.79 7.06
CA ILE A 232 1.17 -23.51 6.07
C ILE A 232 1.74 -22.91 4.77
N LEU A 233 2.75 -22.05 4.85
CA LEU A 233 3.40 -21.46 3.68
C LEU A 233 4.25 -22.51 2.94
N ALA A 234 4.97 -23.34 3.68
CA ALA A 234 5.74 -24.44 3.09
C ALA A 234 4.84 -25.50 2.44
N ASP A 235 3.67 -25.78 3.01
CA ASP A 235 2.67 -26.71 2.44
C ASP A 235 1.99 -26.11 1.21
N GLN A 236 1.67 -24.82 1.22
CA GLN A 236 1.14 -24.09 0.05
C GLN A 236 2.16 -24.06 -1.09
N ALA A 237 3.43 -23.79 -0.78
CA ALA A 237 4.50 -23.83 -1.78
C ALA A 237 4.67 -25.23 -2.35
N TYR A 238 4.73 -26.27 -1.51
CA TYR A 238 4.81 -27.65 -1.95
C TYR A 238 3.68 -28.02 -2.93
N ASN A 239 2.44 -27.67 -2.59
CA ASN A 239 1.28 -27.93 -3.45
C ASN A 239 1.32 -27.12 -4.77
N SER A 240 1.90 -25.92 -4.75
CA SER A 240 2.03 -25.09 -5.96
C SER A 240 3.07 -25.62 -6.95
N PHE A 241 3.92 -26.57 -6.53
CA PHE A 241 4.95 -27.19 -7.36
C PHE A 241 4.47 -28.50 -8.02
N SER A 242 3.17 -28.70 -8.16
CA SER A 242 2.55 -29.92 -8.68
C SER A 242 2.91 -30.31 -10.12
N ALA A 243 3.48 -29.40 -10.91
CA ALA A 243 4.00 -29.70 -12.26
C ALA A 243 5.32 -30.49 -12.24
N PHE A 244 6.03 -30.52 -11.10
CA PHE A 244 7.19 -31.39 -10.92
C PHE A 244 6.72 -32.85 -10.71
N GLU A 245 7.56 -33.80 -11.14
CA GLU A 245 7.34 -35.21 -10.83
C GLU A 245 7.30 -35.41 -9.30
N PRO A 246 6.38 -36.23 -8.76
CA PRO A 246 6.20 -36.35 -7.31
C PRO A 246 7.46 -36.80 -6.54
N ASP A 247 8.35 -37.56 -7.15
CA ASP A 247 9.61 -37.99 -6.57
C ASP A 247 10.70 -36.92 -6.59
N ALA A 248 10.52 -35.87 -7.40
CA ALA A 248 11.37 -34.69 -7.38
C ALA A 248 11.12 -33.76 -6.19
N LEU A 249 9.97 -33.91 -5.49
CA LEU A 249 9.58 -33.06 -4.38
C LEU A 249 9.72 -33.78 -3.03
N SER A 250 10.17 -33.07 -2.01
CA SER A 250 10.25 -33.60 -0.64
C SER A 250 9.89 -32.57 0.41
N ARG A 251 8.95 -32.92 1.30
CA ARG A 251 8.62 -32.12 2.48
C ARG A 251 9.46 -32.60 3.67
N ILE A 252 10.26 -31.71 4.23
CA ILE A 252 11.04 -31.97 5.44
C ILE A 252 10.24 -31.43 6.62
N ASN A 253 9.71 -32.32 7.45
CA ASN A 253 9.02 -31.96 8.69
C ASN A 253 9.32 -33.00 9.81
N PRO A 254 9.12 -32.65 11.09
CA PRO A 254 9.44 -33.53 12.21
C PRO A 254 8.75 -34.90 12.16
N LYS A 255 7.53 -34.99 11.61
CA LYS A 255 6.78 -36.25 11.48
C LYS A 255 7.43 -37.18 10.47
N GLU A 256 7.83 -36.64 9.30
CA GLU A 256 8.52 -37.42 8.26
C GLU A 256 9.91 -37.88 8.71
N ILE A 257 10.65 -36.99 9.36
CA ILE A 257 11.97 -37.33 9.97
C ILE A 257 11.82 -38.46 10.98
N SER A 258 10.84 -38.34 11.89
CA SER A 258 10.56 -39.38 12.89
C SER A 258 10.14 -40.71 12.28
N LYS A 259 9.32 -40.70 11.22
CA LYS A 259 8.83 -41.89 10.53
C LYS A 259 9.90 -42.61 9.74
N LYS A 260 10.79 -41.86 9.03
CA LYS A 260 11.84 -42.41 8.15
C LYS A 260 13.17 -42.64 8.87
N GLY A 261 13.34 -42.08 10.08
CA GLY A 261 14.56 -42.17 10.87
C GLY A 261 15.78 -41.45 10.30
N LYS A 262 15.59 -40.73 9.17
CA LYS A 262 16.65 -39.97 8.47
C LYS A 262 16.08 -38.84 7.64
N MET A 263 16.93 -37.85 7.36
CA MET A 263 16.61 -36.74 6.46
C MET A 263 16.48 -37.23 5.00
N PRO A 264 15.49 -36.70 4.22
CA PRO A 264 15.37 -37.04 2.81
C PRO A 264 16.53 -36.45 2.00
N ARG A 265 17.08 -37.23 1.04
CA ARG A 265 18.23 -36.82 0.20
C ARG A 265 17.99 -37.00 -1.30
N ASN A 266 16.93 -37.71 -1.71
CA ASN A 266 16.77 -38.17 -3.09
C ASN A 266 15.78 -37.32 -3.91
N ALA A 267 15.42 -36.11 -3.45
CA ALA A 267 14.61 -35.19 -4.21
C ALA A 267 15.46 -34.10 -4.87
N SER A 268 14.85 -33.32 -5.75
CA SER A 268 15.42 -32.13 -6.36
C SER A 268 14.93 -30.83 -5.70
N VAL A 269 13.72 -30.81 -5.17
CA VAL A 269 13.18 -29.64 -4.47
C VAL A 269 12.73 -30.06 -3.07
N PHE A 270 13.25 -29.37 -2.07
CA PHE A 270 13.03 -29.65 -0.66
C PHE A 270 12.30 -28.47 -0.04
N PHE A 271 11.26 -28.73 0.77
CA PHE A 271 10.46 -27.71 1.45
C PHE A 271 10.57 -27.89 2.95
N THR A 272 10.91 -26.84 3.68
CA THR A 272 10.94 -26.87 5.15
C THR A 272 10.68 -25.49 5.74
N ILE A 273 10.66 -25.42 7.08
CA ILE A 273 10.61 -24.17 7.83
C ILE A 273 11.88 -24.02 8.69
N PHE A 274 12.22 -22.78 9.02
CA PHE A 274 13.40 -22.47 9.84
C PHE A 274 13.43 -23.26 11.15
N GLN A 275 12.30 -23.33 11.86
CA GLN A 275 12.19 -24.02 13.14
C GLN A 275 12.52 -25.53 13.03
N THR A 276 12.11 -26.18 11.93
CA THR A 276 12.44 -27.61 11.71
C THR A 276 13.93 -27.82 11.59
N PHE A 277 14.63 -26.94 10.91
CA PHE A 277 16.10 -27.03 10.74
C PHE A 277 16.85 -26.65 12.02
N MET A 278 16.29 -25.75 12.85
CA MET A 278 16.89 -25.30 14.10
C MET A 278 16.50 -26.16 15.32
N THR A 279 15.71 -27.23 15.14
CA THR A 279 15.45 -28.20 16.21
C THR A 279 16.66 -29.12 16.38
N GLU A 280 17.05 -29.40 17.61
CA GLU A 280 18.14 -30.33 17.95
C GLU A 280 17.82 -31.75 17.47
N GLY A 281 18.83 -32.41 16.89
CA GLY A 281 18.75 -33.78 16.45
C GLY A 281 18.65 -34.77 17.61
N LYS A 282 18.04 -35.95 17.39
CA LYS A 282 17.86 -36.99 18.42
C LYS A 282 19.17 -37.67 18.89
N SER A 283 20.33 -37.29 18.36
CA SER A 283 21.61 -37.98 18.64
C SER A 283 22.31 -37.55 19.93
N GLY A 284 21.76 -36.60 20.69
CA GLY A 284 22.33 -36.22 22.00
C GLY A 284 23.58 -35.33 21.94
N GLU A 285 24.02 -34.97 20.76
CA GLU A 285 25.01 -33.92 20.51
C GLU A 285 24.20 -32.64 20.15
N ASP A 286 24.68 -31.48 20.55
CA ASP A 286 24.07 -30.15 20.30
C ASP A 286 24.06 -29.77 18.81
N GLU A 287 23.62 -30.69 17.93
CA GLU A 287 23.63 -30.51 16.47
C GLU A 287 22.21 -30.24 15.94
N PHE A 288 22.06 -29.12 15.28
CA PHE A 288 20.83 -28.77 14.59
C PHE A 288 20.54 -29.69 13.39
N ASN A 289 19.26 -29.91 13.10
CA ASN A 289 18.83 -30.81 12.01
C ASN A 289 19.43 -30.47 10.63
N PHE A 290 19.77 -29.19 10.34
CA PHE A 290 20.36 -28.83 9.06
C PHE A 290 21.80 -29.42 8.90
N HIS A 291 22.53 -29.75 9.94
CA HIS A 291 23.83 -30.41 9.88
C HIS A 291 23.76 -31.86 9.35
N ALA A 292 22.54 -32.41 9.22
CA ALA A 292 22.35 -33.69 8.55
C ALA A 292 22.63 -33.65 7.04
N TYR A 293 22.80 -32.46 6.48
CA TYR A 293 23.26 -32.25 5.10
C TYR A 293 24.64 -31.62 5.08
N GLU A 294 25.43 -31.94 4.06
CA GLU A 294 26.72 -31.30 3.83
C GLU A 294 26.53 -29.81 3.45
N PRO A 295 27.47 -28.91 3.74
CA PRO A 295 27.36 -27.48 3.43
C PRO A 295 27.13 -27.18 1.93
N ASP A 296 27.56 -28.04 1.03
CA ASP A 296 27.41 -27.94 -0.42
C ASP A 296 26.30 -28.84 -0.99
N PHE A 297 25.43 -29.36 -0.11
CA PHE A 297 24.37 -30.28 -0.54
C PHE A 297 23.33 -29.58 -1.44
N PHE A 298 22.96 -28.34 -1.12
CA PHE A 298 22.01 -27.54 -1.92
C PHE A 298 22.74 -26.66 -2.93
N ASP A 299 22.23 -26.58 -4.15
CA ASP A 299 22.73 -25.68 -5.18
C ASP A 299 22.10 -24.30 -5.10
N PHE A 300 20.79 -24.26 -4.75
CA PHE A 300 19.99 -23.04 -4.71
C PHE A 300 19.05 -23.05 -3.50
N ILE A 301 18.92 -21.92 -2.82
CA ILE A 301 18.06 -21.76 -1.65
C ILE A 301 17.12 -20.60 -1.90
N ILE A 302 15.82 -20.83 -1.81
CA ILE A 302 14.77 -19.82 -1.88
C ILE A 302 14.28 -19.55 -0.46
N ILE A 303 14.37 -18.31 -0.01
CA ILE A 303 13.96 -17.88 1.33
C ILE A 303 12.73 -16.98 1.20
N ASP A 304 11.57 -17.50 1.60
CA ASP A 304 10.34 -16.71 1.60
C ASP A 304 10.23 -15.87 2.87
N GLU A 305 9.77 -14.63 2.73
CA GLU A 305 9.68 -13.63 3.79
C GLU A 305 11.00 -13.42 4.54
N CYS A 306 12.09 -13.26 3.80
CA CYS A 306 13.47 -13.19 4.31
C CYS A 306 13.76 -12.01 5.25
N HIS A 307 12.82 -11.09 5.41
CA HIS A 307 12.88 -9.96 6.35
C HIS A 307 12.42 -10.34 7.78
N ARG A 308 11.91 -11.56 8.00
CA ARG A 308 11.44 -12.01 9.30
C ARG A 308 12.58 -12.51 10.16
N GLY A 309 12.71 -11.91 11.34
CA GLY A 309 13.62 -12.29 12.39
C GLY A 309 13.73 -11.13 13.37
N GLY A 310 13.15 -11.22 14.58
CA GLY A 310 13.47 -10.31 15.67
C GLY A 310 14.93 -10.50 16.11
N ALA A 311 15.56 -9.54 16.79
CA ALA A 311 16.98 -9.52 17.14
C ALA A 311 17.55 -10.83 17.76
N LYS A 312 16.68 -11.69 18.32
CA LYS A 312 17.04 -13.04 18.79
C LYS A 312 16.91 -14.13 17.70
N ASP A 313 15.97 -13.97 16.76
CA ASP A 313 15.72 -14.96 15.70
C ASP A 313 16.65 -14.73 14.48
N GLU A 314 17.08 -13.49 14.24
CA GLU A 314 17.99 -13.13 13.13
C GLU A 314 19.33 -13.85 13.21
N SER A 315 19.87 -14.02 14.42
CA SER A 315 21.10 -14.80 14.61
C SER A 315 20.94 -16.28 14.27
N THR A 316 19.69 -16.77 14.26
CA THR A 316 19.40 -18.22 14.20
C THR A 316 19.19 -18.69 12.75
N TRP A 317 18.36 -17.99 11.94
CA TRP A 317 18.20 -18.39 10.54
C TRP A 317 19.44 -18.06 9.71
N ARG A 318 20.18 -17.00 10.07
CA ARG A 318 21.45 -16.66 9.42
C ARG A 318 22.47 -17.80 9.49
N LYS A 319 22.52 -18.55 10.60
CA LYS A 319 23.37 -19.73 10.73
C LYS A 319 23.09 -20.79 9.66
N ILE A 320 21.82 -20.99 9.28
CA ILE A 320 21.44 -21.92 8.21
C ILE A 320 22.04 -21.43 6.87
N LEU A 321 21.89 -20.14 6.58
CA LEU A 321 22.39 -19.55 5.33
C LEU A 321 23.91 -19.48 5.26
N GLU A 322 24.57 -19.22 6.39
CA GLU A 322 26.03 -19.24 6.49
C GLU A 322 26.57 -20.66 6.33
N TYR A 323 25.90 -21.65 6.92
CA TYR A 323 26.29 -23.06 6.77
C TYR A 323 26.20 -23.52 5.32
N PHE A 324 25.10 -23.20 4.64
CA PHE A 324 24.95 -23.47 3.20
C PHE A 324 25.50 -22.35 2.32
N GLY A 325 26.56 -21.69 2.78
CA GLY A 325 27.24 -20.59 2.08
C GLY A 325 27.65 -20.87 0.62
N PRO A 326 28.00 -22.09 0.21
CA PRO A 326 28.25 -22.44 -1.19
C PRO A 326 27.05 -22.23 -2.11
N ALA A 327 25.83 -22.47 -1.63
CA ALA A 327 24.59 -22.32 -2.40
C ALA A 327 24.34 -20.88 -2.83
N VAL A 328 23.73 -20.68 -4.01
CA VAL A 328 23.14 -19.41 -4.38
C VAL A 328 21.86 -19.24 -3.57
N GLN A 329 21.64 -18.03 -3.02
CA GLN A 329 20.52 -17.75 -2.11
C GLN A 329 19.68 -16.61 -2.66
N LEU A 330 18.39 -16.89 -2.84
CA LEU A 330 17.38 -15.96 -3.29
C LEU A 330 16.47 -15.57 -2.12
N GLY A 331 16.50 -14.32 -1.70
CA GLY A 331 15.56 -13.75 -0.75
C GLY A 331 14.32 -13.19 -1.44
N LEU A 332 13.13 -13.53 -0.90
CA LEU A 332 11.86 -12.94 -1.30
C LEU A 332 11.32 -12.10 -0.14
N THR A 333 10.99 -10.83 -0.39
CA THR A 333 10.41 -9.95 0.62
C THR A 333 9.25 -9.15 0.05
N ALA A 334 8.29 -8.79 0.92
CA ALA A 334 7.16 -7.92 0.57
C ALA A 334 7.37 -6.47 1.04
N THR A 335 8.54 -6.14 1.56
CA THR A 335 8.79 -4.83 2.19
C THR A 335 9.99 -4.13 1.60
N PRO A 336 9.88 -2.80 1.30
CA PRO A 336 11.00 -2.01 0.80
C PRO A 336 12.09 -1.84 1.87
N LYS A 337 13.26 -1.39 1.45
CA LYS A 337 14.39 -1.11 2.35
C LYS A 337 14.04 0.01 3.33
N ARG A 338 14.17 -0.29 4.63
CA ARG A 338 13.98 0.63 5.76
C ARG A 338 14.95 0.25 6.88
N LYS A 339 15.09 1.10 7.90
CA LYS A 339 15.97 0.84 9.05
C LYS A 339 15.70 -0.52 9.74
N MET A 340 14.44 -0.93 9.77
CA MET A 340 14.02 -2.16 10.46
C MET A 340 14.40 -3.46 9.74
N ASN A 341 14.68 -3.42 8.44
CA ASN A 341 15.11 -4.58 7.64
C ASN A 341 16.45 -4.33 6.95
N ALA A 342 17.25 -3.41 7.48
CA ALA A 342 18.56 -3.06 6.94
C ALA A 342 19.50 -4.27 6.83
N ASP A 343 19.40 -5.22 7.78
CA ASP A 343 20.21 -6.43 7.78
C ASP A 343 19.90 -7.38 6.63
N THR A 344 18.63 -7.47 6.20
CA THR A 344 18.25 -8.23 5.00
C THR A 344 18.92 -7.65 3.76
N TYR A 345 18.87 -6.34 3.58
CA TYR A 345 19.48 -5.66 2.45
C TYR A 345 21.01 -5.62 2.55
N SER A 346 21.56 -5.61 3.76
CA SER A 346 23.02 -5.76 3.96
C SER A 346 23.50 -7.15 3.56
N TYR A 347 22.69 -8.19 3.75
CA TYR A 347 23.05 -9.57 3.41
C TYR A 347 22.88 -9.90 1.93
N PHE A 348 21.77 -9.51 1.32
CA PHE A 348 21.44 -9.84 -0.07
C PHE A 348 21.89 -8.78 -1.09
N GLY A 349 22.13 -7.54 -0.67
CA GLY A 349 22.33 -6.38 -1.55
C GLY A 349 21.02 -5.71 -1.97
N GLU A 350 21.10 -4.84 -2.96
CA GLU A 350 19.94 -4.19 -3.56
C GLU A 350 19.14 -5.22 -4.37
N PRO A 351 17.79 -5.09 -4.44
CA PRO A 351 16.99 -6.06 -5.17
C PRO A 351 17.25 -5.96 -6.68
N VAL A 352 17.36 -7.13 -7.32
CA VAL A 352 17.48 -7.23 -8.78
C VAL A 352 16.16 -6.88 -9.49
N TYR A 353 15.05 -6.97 -8.77
CA TYR A 353 13.73 -6.54 -9.27
C TYR A 353 12.84 -6.11 -8.11
N THR A 354 12.10 -5.02 -8.34
CA THR A 354 11.15 -4.46 -7.38
C THR A 354 9.79 -4.26 -8.04
N TYR A 355 8.72 -4.67 -7.36
CA TYR A 355 7.35 -4.41 -7.77
C TYR A 355 6.51 -4.06 -6.54
N ALA A 356 6.24 -2.76 -6.41
CA ALA A 356 5.55 -2.19 -5.25
C ALA A 356 4.04 -2.46 -5.26
N LEU A 357 3.38 -2.24 -4.14
CA LEU A 357 1.94 -2.33 -4.04
C LEU A 357 1.25 -1.31 -4.96
N ARG A 358 1.80 -0.09 -5.02
CA ARG A 358 1.35 0.97 -5.93
C ARG A 358 1.36 0.50 -7.38
N ASP A 359 2.47 -0.11 -7.82
CA ASP A 359 2.59 -0.59 -9.20
C ASP A 359 1.51 -1.63 -9.52
N GLY A 360 1.28 -2.57 -8.59
CA GLY A 360 0.25 -3.59 -8.72
C GLY A 360 -1.18 -3.02 -8.76
N ILE A 361 -1.46 -1.94 -8.03
CA ILE A 361 -2.74 -1.24 -8.06
C ILE A 361 -2.89 -0.45 -9.37
N ASP A 362 -1.86 0.28 -9.79
CA ASP A 362 -1.89 1.09 -11.01
C ASP A 362 -2.00 0.22 -12.27
N ASP A 363 -1.41 -0.97 -12.23
CA ASP A 363 -1.55 -1.97 -13.29
C ASP A 363 -2.89 -2.75 -13.24
N GLY A 364 -3.62 -2.69 -12.12
CA GLY A 364 -4.88 -3.41 -11.93
C GLY A 364 -4.72 -4.88 -11.58
N PHE A 365 -3.53 -5.32 -11.22
CA PHE A 365 -3.29 -6.67 -10.70
C PHE A 365 -3.57 -6.81 -9.22
N LEU A 366 -3.66 -5.69 -8.50
CA LEU A 366 -4.03 -5.62 -7.10
C LEU A 366 -5.18 -4.65 -6.90
N THR A 367 -6.03 -4.95 -5.93
CA THR A 367 -7.19 -4.13 -5.58
C THR A 367 -6.74 -2.91 -4.78
N PRO A 368 -7.17 -1.69 -5.13
CA PRO A 368 -6.93 -0.49 -4.35
C PRO A 368 -7.67 -0.54 -3.00
N PHE A 369 -7.28 0.31 -2.07
CA PHE A 369 -7.86 0.33 -0.73
C PHE A 369 -8.33 1.72 -0.30
N LYS A 370 -9.28 1.73 0.64
CA LYS A 370 -9.71 2.91 1.38
C LYS A 370 -9.29 2.75 2.84
N VAL A 371 -8.91 3.84 3.49
CA VAL A 371 -8.65 3.83 4.92
C VAL A 371 -9.76 4.66 5.60
N ARG A 372 -10.41 4.06 6.58
CA ARG A 372 -11.32 4.75 7.50
C ARG A 372 -10.65 4.76 8.87
N GLN A 373 -10.16 5.91 9.24
CA GLN A 373 -9.69 6.13 10.60
C GLN A 373 -10.91 6.21 11.50
N MET A 374 -10.97 5.30 12.46
CA MET A 374 -12.05 5.20 13.41
C MET A 374 -11.67 5.98 14.67
N ALA A 375 -12.55 6.85 15.14
CA ALA A 375 -12.30 7.57 16.38
C ALA A 375 -12.19 6.57 17.55
N SER A 376 -11.04 6.50 18.19
CA SER A 376 -10.92 5.73 19.42
C SER A 376 -11.47 6.55 20.57
N THR A 377 -12.37 5.96 21.36
CA THR A 377 -12.94 6.64 22.53
C THR A 377 -12.04 6.54 23.77
N ILE A 378 -11.12 5.58 23.81
CA ILE A 378 -10.17 5.38 24.92
C ILE A 378 -8.85 4.83 24.37
N ASP A 379 -7.84 5.70 24.23
CA ASP A 379 -6.48 5.31 23.84
C ASP A 379 -5.60 4.99 25.07
N THR A 380 -5.97 5.56 26.22
CA THR A 380 -5.37 5.29 27.52
C THR A 380 -6.46 5.17 28.58
N TYR A 381 -6.21 4.37 29.61
CA TYR A 381 -7.12 4.21 30.74
C TYR A 381 -6.36 4.36 32.05
N VAL A 382 -6.92 5.17 32.96
CA VAL A 382 -6.51 5.28 34.35
C VAL A 382 -7.71 4.83 35.16
N TYR A 383 -7.48 3.97 36.16
CA TYR A 383 -8.55 3.50 37.04
C TYR A 383 -9.19 4.67 37.78
N ASP A 384 -10.50 4.76 37.68
CA ASP A 384 -11.31 5.65 38.50
C ASP A 384 -11.92 4.80 39.65
N PRO A 385 -11.87 5.25 40.92
CA PRO A 385 -12.50 4.54 42.03
C PRO A 385 -14.02 4.29 41.85
N ASP A 386 -14.69 5.03 40.98
CA ASP A 386 -16.09 4.84 40.63
C ASP A 386 -16.29 3.74 39.55
N ASP A 387 -15.21 3.23 38.93
CA ASP A 387 -15.28 2.14 37.95
C ASP A 387 -15.44 0.77 38.66
N GLU A 388 -16.35 -0.05 38.14
CA GLU A 388 -16.59 -1.40 38.67
C GLU A 388 -15.56 -2.39 38.12
N VAL A 389 -14.72 -2.93 38.99
CA VAL A 389 -13.80 -4.04 38.66
C VAL A 389 -14.55 -5.37 38.74
N VAL A 390 -14.98 -5.89 37.59
CA VAL A 390 -15.76 -7.13 37.50
C VAL A 390 -14.93 -8.38 37.84
N GLY A 391 -13.60 -8.31 37.70
CA GLY A 391 -12.72 -9.42 38.08
C GLY A 391 -11.25 -9.10 37.92
N GLY A 392 -10.41 -9.70 38.77
CA GLY A 392 -8.96 -9.47 38.81
C GLY A 392 -8.54 -8.31 39.71
N GLU A 393 -7.27 -7.95 39.63
CA GLU A 393 -6.67 -6.81 40.34
C GLU A 393 -6.24 -5.75 39.32
N ILE A 394 -6.59 -4.49 39.55
CA ILE A 394 -6.15 -3.34 38.76
C ILE A 394 -5.15 -2.52 39.58
N ASP A 395 -4.11 -2.01 38.95
CA ASP A 395 -3.18 -1.07 39.54
C ASP A 395 -3.77 0.34 39.42
N PRO A 396 -4.18 0.99 40.51
CA PRO A 396 -4.87 2.27 40.45
C PRO A 396 -3.98 3.44 40.03
N ASP A 397 -2.66 3.30 40.15
CA ASP A 397 -1.69 4.34 39.80
C ASP A 397 -1.10 4.14 38.38
N HIS A 398 -1.49 3.06 37.67
CA HIS A 398 -0.97 2.72 36.34
C HIS A 398 -1.82 3.32 35.23
N VAL A 399 -1.17 3.99 34.27
CA VAL A 399 -1.80 4.45 33.04
C VAL A 399 -1.71 3.34 31.99
N TYR A 400 -2.83 2.67 31.73
CA TYR A 400 -2.89 1.61 30.72
C TYR A 400 -2.94 2.20 29.33
N THR A 401 -1.98 1.87 28.53
CA THR A 401 -1.87 2.32 27.13
C THR A 401 -2.71 1.43 26.19
N GLU A 402 -2.96 1.89 24.95
CA GLU A 402 -3.63 1.10 23.91
C GLU A 402 -3.01 -0.30 23.72
N ALA A 403 -1.69 -0.44 23.88
CA ALA A 403 -0.98 -1.71 23.79
C ALA A 403 -1.28 -2.67 24.96
N GLU A 404 -1.69 -2.13 26.10
CA GLU A 404 -2.00 -2.89 27.32
C GLU A 404 -3.49 -3.18 27.44
N ILE A 405 -4.35 -2.37 26.82
CA ILE A 405 -5.79 -2.64 26.73
C ILE A 405 -6.01 -3.89 25.86
N ASN A 406 -6.85 -4.80 26.31
CA ASN A 406 -7.06 -6.14 25.78
C ASN A 406 -5.86 -7.11 25.90
N ALA A 407 -4.75 -6.66 26.48
CA ALA A 407 -3.61 -7.50 26.83
C ALA A 407 -3.49 -7.71 28.36
N LYS A 408 -3.62 -6.63 29.14
CA LYS A 408 -3.56 -6.63 30.62
C LYS A 408 -4.92 -6.35 31.26
N ILE A 409 -5.67 -5.41 30.70
CA ILE A 409 -7.03 -5.07 31.13
C ILE A 409 -8.00 -5.21 29.95
N VAL A 410 -9.28 -5.44 30.25
CA VAL A 410 -10.36 -5.51 29.24
C VAL A 410 -11.43 -4.51 29.62
N ILE A 411 -11.84 -3.68 28.67
CA ILE A 411 -12.94 -2.70 28.82
C ILE A 411 -14.04 -3.11 27.83
N PRO A 412 -15.05 -3.89 28.27
CA PRO A 412 -16.06 -4.48 27.41
C PRO A 412 -16.84 -3.44 26.60
N GLU A 413 -17.22 -2.32 27.21
CA GLU A 413 -18.01 -1.27 26.61
C GLU A 413 -17.29 -0.61 25.44
N ARG A 414 -15.97 -0.41 25.57
CA ARG A 414 -15.11 0.08 24.51
C ARG A 414 -15.11 -0.84 23.29
N GLU A 415 -14.96 -2.14 23.52
CA GLU A 415 -14.94 -3.12 22.45
C GLU A 415 -16.32 -3.25 21.79
N GLN A 416 -17.41 -3.22 22.55
CA GLN A 416 -18.78 -3.19 22.01
C GLN A 416 -19.01 -1.97 21.12
N SER A 417 -18.61 -0.78 21.59
CA SER A 417 -18.73 0.46 20.80
C SER A 417 -17.97 0.37 19.48
N ARG A 418 -16.72 -0.11 19.50
CA ARG A 418 -15.92 -0.30 18.27
C ARG A 418 -16.55 -1.30 17.32
N ILE A 419 -17.12 -2.38 17.85
CA ILE A 419 -17.78 -3.40 17.02
C ILE A 419 -19.04 -2.82 16.38
N HIS A 420 -19.89 -2.12 17.12
CA HIS A 420 -21.06 -1.44 16.54
C HIS A 420 -20.64 -0.46 15.45
N GLU A 421 -19.63 0.37 15.71
CA GLU A 421 -19.17 1.40 14.78
C GLU A 421 -18.74 0.82 13.42
N PHE A 422 -17.97 -0.27 13.37
CA PHE A 422 -17.58 -0.84 12.08
C PHE A 422 -18.69 -1.72 11.49
N MET A 423 -19.47 -2.43 12.29
CA MET A 423 -20.58 -3.27 11.82
C MET A 423 -21.66 -2.45 11.11
N ASP A 424 -21.95 -1.24 11.60
CA ASP A 424 -22.89 -0.32 10.96
C ASP A 424 -22.40 0.20 9.58
N GLN A 425 -21.10 0.10 9.32
CA GLN A 425 -20.47 0.63 8.11
C GLN A 425 -20.14 -0.44 7.07
N ILE A 426 -20.07 -1.72 7.46
CA ILE A 426 -19.80 -2.81 6.52
C ILE A 426 -21.10 -3.35 5.90
N ASN A 427 -20.97 -3.93 4.72
CA ASN A 427 -22.04 -4.77 4.21
C ASN A 427 -21.98 -6.15 4.91
N PRO A 428 -23.05 -6.62 5.58
CA PRO A 428 -23.04 -7.83 6.40
C PRO A 428 -22.77 -9.13 5.62
N ARG A 429 -22.73 -9.07 4.27
CA ARG A 429 -22.40 -10.21 3.40
C ARG A 429 -20.97 -10.17 2.85
N GLN A 430 -20.18 -9.16 3.22
CA GLN A 430 -18.82 -9.00 2.74
C GLN A 430 -17.80 -9.65 3.68
N LYS A 431 -16.91 -10.46 3.13
CA LYS A 431 -15.86 -11.11 3.91
C LYS A 431 -14.96 -10.08 4.61
N THR A 432 -14.85 -10.24 5.92
CA THR A 432 -14.17 -9.30 6.84
C THR A 432 -13.15 -10.04 7.70
N LEU A 433 -11.96 -9.47 7.86
CA LEU A 433 -10.93 -9.93 8.79
C LEU A 433 -10.77 -8.93 9.94
N VAL A 434 -10.88 -9.40 11.18
CA VAL A 434 -10.75 -8.56 12.39
C VAL A 434 -9.50 -8.98 13.16
N PHE A 435 -8.55 -8.07 13.31
CA PHE A 435 -7.28 -8.29 14.02
C PHE A 435 -7.38 -7.81 15.46
N CYS A 436 -7.29 -8.73 16.41
CA CYS A 436 -7.47 -8.56 17.84
C CYS A 436 -6.14 -8.68 18.60
N ALA A 437 -6.05 -8.10 19.82
CA ALA A 437 -4.83 -8.05 20.61
C ALA A 437 -4.38 -9.44 21.09
N THR A 438 -5.31 -10.25 21.58
CA THR A 438 -5.08 -11.58 22.14
C THR A 438 -6.07 -12.60 21.57
N GLN A 439 -5.86 -13.88 21.86
CA GLN A 439 -6.81 -14.93 21.49
C GLN A 439 -8.14 -14.81 22.25
N ASN A 440 -8.09 -14.37 23.51
CA ASN A 440 -9.28 -14.12 24.33
C ASN A 440 -10.05 -12.90 23.80
N HIS A 441 -9.35 -11.85 23.44
CA HIS A 441 -9.98 -10.70 22.77
C HIS A 441 -10.65 -11.11 21.45
N ALA A 442 -10.00 -11.94 20.62
CA ALA A 442 -10.60 -12.47 19.40
C ALA A 442 -11.88 -13.31 19.67
N ALA A 443 -11.92 -14.06 20.78
CA ALA A 443 -13.12 -14.79 21.19
C ALA A 443 -14.24 -13.83 21.60
N ALA A 444 -13.94 -12.84 22.44
CA ALA A 444 -14.92 -11.85 22.89
C ALA A 444 -15.52 -11.06 21.72
N VAL A 445 -14.67 -10.58 20.79
CA VAL A 445 -15.11 -9.87 19.59
C VAL A 445 -16.00 -10.76 18.72
N ARG A 446 -15.65 -12.04 18.50
CA ARG A 446 -16.52 -13.01 17.81
C ARG A 446 -17.89 -13.11 18.47
N ASP A 447 -17.93 -13.27 19.79
CA ASP A 447 -19.16 -13.44 20.54
C ASP A 447 -20.04 -12.18 20.48
N TYR A 448 -19.47 -10.99 20.60
CA TYR A 448 -20.21 -9.72 20.43
C TYR A 448 -20.75 -9.56 19.01
N ILE A 449 -19.97 -9.84 17.99
CA ILE A 449 -20.44 -9.78 16.58
C ILE A 449 -21.62 -10.74 16.39
N ASN A 450 -21.53 -11.96 16.93
CA ASN A 450 -22.61 -12.96 16.83
C ASN A 450 -23.86 -12.60 17.63
N GLN A 451 -23.77 -11.70 18.62
CA GLN A 451 -24.93 -11.17 19.36
C GLN A 451 -25.67 -10.09 18.61
N ILE A 452 -24.96 -9.24 17.84
CA ILE A 452 -25.54 -8.06 17.18
C ILE A 452 -25.77 -8.24 15.66
N LYS A 453 -25.38 -9.38 15.10
CA LYS A 453 -25.49 -9.65 13.65
C LYS A 453 -26.92 -9.66 13.15
N ASP A 454 -27.13 -9.17 11.95
CA ASP A 454 -28.43 -9.22 11.23
C ASP A 454 -28.69 -10.55 10.53
N ILE A 455 -27.65 -11.37 10.35
CA ILE A 455 -27.72 -12.66 9.64
C ILE A 455 -27.91 -13.78 10.66
N ASP A 456 -29.02 -14.52 10.55
CA ASP A 456 -29.33 -15.63 11.47
C ASP A 456 -28.56 -16.91 11.06
N ASP A 457 -27.25 -16.91 11.29
CA ASP A 457 -26.39 -18.09 11.14
C ASP A 457 -25.39 -18.13 12.30
N PRO A 458 -25.31 -19.21 13.09
CA PRO A 458 -24.42 -19.31 14.24
C PRO A 458 -22.93 -19.24 13.90
N HIS A 459 -22.56 -19.52 12.62
CA HIS A 459 -21.21 -19.51 12.11
C HIS A 459 -20.87 -18.23 11.33
N TYR A 460 -21.68 -17.18 11.47
CA TYR A 460 -21.47 -15.92 10.77
C TYR A 460 -20.10 -15.31 11.07
N CYS A 461 -19.70 -15.28 12.34
CA CYS A 461 -18.39 -14.87 12.77
C CYS A 461 -17.68 -16.01 13.51
N GLU A 462 -16.49 -16.37 13.06
CA GLU A 462 -15.67 -17.43 13.65
C GLU A 462 -14.29 -16.94 14.05
N ARG A 463 -13.72 -17.62 15.06
CA ARG A 463 -12.36 -17.33 15.52
C ARG A 463 -11.34 -18.26 14.87
N VAL A 464 -10.21 -17.69 14.45
CA VAL A 464 -9.08 -18.44 13.89
C VAL A 464 -7.77 -17.96 14.55
N THR A 465 -7.32 -18.68 15.57
CA THR A 465 -6.09 -18.39 16.30
C THR A 465 -5.19 -19.63 16.35
N ALA A 466 -4.00 -19.49 16.95
CA ALA A 466 -3.04 -20.59 17.00
C ALA A 466 -3.57 -21.81 17.78
N ASN A 467 -4.43 -21.58 18.78
CA ASN A 467 -4.95 -22.63 19.66
C ASN A 467 -6.23 -23.33 19.15
N ASP A 468 -6.82 -22.85 18.03
CA ASP A 468 -8.07 -23.43 17.52
C ASP A 468 -7.84 -24.73 16.70
N GLY A 469 -6.59 -25.15 16.52
CA GLY A 469 -6.22 -26.45 15.93
C GLY A 469 -6.92 -26.76 14.60
N ALA A 470 -7.45 -27.98 14.47
CA ALA A 470 -8.12 -28.47 13.27
C ALA A 470 -9.41 -27.69 12.92
N LEU A 471 -10.15 -27.24 13.96
CA LEU A 471 -11.38 -26.47 13.77
C LEU A 471 -11.08 -25.08 13.18
N GLY A 472 -10.06 -24.39 13.68
CA GLY A 472 -9.62 -23.11 13.11
C GLY A 472 -9.12 -23.24 11.67
N GLU A 473 -8.45 -24.34 11.33
CA GLU A 473 -8.06 -24.65 9.94
C GLU A 473 -9.27 -24.94 9.04
N GLN A 474 -10.31 -25.55 9.57
CA GLN A 474 -11.56 -25.77 8.84
C GLN A 474 -12.24 -24.43 8.55
N HIS A 475 -12.46 -23.58 9.57
CA HIS A 475 -13.08 -22.26 9.39
C HIS A 475 -12.29 -21.40 8.40
N LEU A 476 -10.95 -21.47 8.44
CA LEU A 476 -10.11 -20.76 7.48
C LEU A 476 -10.33 -21.26 6.05
N ARG A 477 -10.39 -22.59 5.82
CA ARG A 477 -10.66 -23.15 4.49
C ARG A 477 -12.03 -22.75 3.98
N GLU A 478 -13.06 -22.79 4.84
CA GLU A 478 -14.43 -22.39 4.48
C GLU A 478 -14.50 -20.89 4.15
N PHE A 479 -13.77 -20.05 4.90
CA PHE A 479 -13.67 -18.62 4.60
C PHE A 479 -12.94 -18.33 3.28
N GLN A 480 -11.92 -19.12 2.95
CA GLN A 480 -11.16 -18.97 1.70
C GLN A 480 -11.94 -19.48 0.48
N ASP A 481 -12.92 -20.33 0.67
CA ASP A 481 -13.81 -20.79 -0.38
C ASP A 481 -14.69 -19.62 -0.85
N ASN A 482 -14.54 -19.27 -2.13
CA ASN A 482 -15.27 -18.14 -2.71
C ASN A 482 -16.75 -18.46 -2.99
N GLU A 483 -17.11 -19.75 -3.07
CA GLU A 483 -18.50 -20.20 -3.25
C GLU A 483 -19.29 -20.16 -1.93
N ARG A 484 -18.61 -20.01 -0.80
CA ARG A 484 -19.23 -19.94 0.52
C ARG A 484 -19.29 -18.51 1.05
N SER A 485 -20.46 -18.11 1.54
CA SER A 485 -20.68 -16.83 2.22
C SER A 485 -20.34 -16.89 3.72
N ILE A 486 -20.43 -18.09 4.33
CA ILE A 486 -20.21 -18.32 5.76
C ILE A 486 -18.96 -19.21 5.94
N PRO A 487 -18.09 -18.89 6.93
CA PRO A 487 -18.13 -17.69 7.78
C PRO A 487 -17.88 -16.41 6.98
N THR A 488 -18.58 -15.33 7.34
CA THR A 488 -18.41 -14.02 6.71
C THR A 488 -17.32 -13.22 7.39
N ILE A 489 -17.20 -13.33 8.70
CA ILE A 489 -16.21 -12.62 9.50
C ILE A 489 -15.29 -13.63 10.20
N LEU A 490 -13.98 -13.37 10.14
CA LEU A 490 -13.00 -14.08 10.96
C LEU A 490 -12.32 -13.12 11.93
N THR A 491 -12.30 -13.49 13.21
CA THR A 491 -11.51 -12.82 14.23
C THR A 491 -10.19 -13.56 14.49
N THR A 492 -9.10 -12.84 14.61
CA THR A 492 -7.76 -13.42 14.80
C THR A 492 -6.88 -12.55 15.67
N SER A 493 -5.86 -13.13 16.28
CA SER A 493 -4.78 -12.35 16.92
C SER A 493 -3.62 -12.11 15.97
N GLN A 494 -2.82 -13.14 15.70
CA GLN A 494 -1.63 -13.05 14.85
C GLN A 494 -1.63 -14.04 13.67
N LYS A 495 -2.46 -15.11 13.76
CA LYS A 495 -2.39 -16.24 12.82
C LYS A 495 -2.65 -15.83 11.38
N LEU A 496 -3.62 -14.95 11.15
CA LEU A 496 -4.06 -14.57 9.80
C LEU A 496 -3.29 -13.39 9.19
N SER A 497 -2.31 -12.81 9.87
CA SER A 497 -1.42 -11.82 9.26
C SER A 497 -0.63 -12.42 8.09
N THR A 498 -0.42 -13.74 8.08
CA THR A 498 0.22 -14.49 6.98
C THR A 498 -0.54 -15.77 6.67
N GLY A 499 -0.42 -16.28 5.45
CA GLY A 499 -0.97 -17.59 5.06
C GLY A 499 -2.46 -17.61 4.68
N VAL A 500 -3.17 -16.48 4.67
CA VAL A 500 -4.56 -16.40 4.19
C VAL A 500 -4.60 -16.11 2.70
N ASP A 501 -5.28 -16.94 1.93
CA ASP A 501 -5.53 -16.75 0.51
C ASP A 501 -7.03 -16.59 0.20
N ALA A 502 -7.67 -15.64 0.87
CA ALA A 502 -9.06 -15.28 0.61
C ALA A 502 -9.11 -14.09 -0.36
N ARG A 503 -9.50 -14.33 -1.61
CA ARG A 503 -9.52 -13.29 -2.65
C ARG A 503 -10.61 -12.24 -2.42
N ASN A 504 -11.74 -12.63 -1.85
CA ASN A 504 -12.90 -11.77 -1.65
C ASN A 504 -12.95 -11.07 -0.28
N VAL A 505 -11.80 -10.83 0.36
CA VAL A 505 -11.75 -9.99 1.57
C VAL A 505 -12.01 -8.54 1.16
N ARG A 506 -13.07 -7.94 1.73
CA ARG A 506 -13.49 -6.56 1.43
C ARG A 506 -13.29 -5.60 2.58
N ASN A 507 -13.15 -6.11 3.81
CA ASN A 507 -12.91 -5.29 4.98
C ASN A 507 -11.81 -5.91 5.84
N ILE A 508 -10.95 -5.05 6.35
CA ILE A 508 -9.92 -5.35 7.33
C ILE A 508 -10.13 -4.41 8.51
N VAL A 509 -10.28 -4.95 9.71
CA VAL A 509 -10.52 -4.17 10.92
C VAL A 509 -9.32 -4.34 11.85
N LEU A 510 -8.69 -3.24 12.22
CA LEU A 510 -7.54 -3.20 13.12
C LEU A 510 -7.98 -2.77 14.51
N MET A 511 -8.18 -3.74 15.43
CA MET A 511 -8.58 -3.51 16.82
C MET A 511 -7.41 -3.70 17.80
N ARG A 512 -6.20 -3.83 17.30
CA ARG A 512 -4.98 -3.94 18.09
C ARG A 512 -3.85 -3.13 17.49
N PRO A 513 -2.93 -2.60 18.29
CA PRO A 513 -1.73 -1.96 17.77
C PRO A 513 -0.95 -2.87 16.85
N VAL A 514 -0.53 -2.33 15.71
CA VAL A 514 0.37 -2.98 14.76
C VAL A 514 1.80 -2.63 15.16
N LYS A 515 2.65 -3.65 15.30
CA LYS A 515 3.99 -3.48 15.91
C LYS A 515 5.07 -3.04 14.92
N SER A 516 4.82 -3.20 13.62
CA SER A 516 5.81 -2.87 12.60
C SER A 516 5.17 -2.60 11.24
N MET A 517 5.89 -1.85 10.40
CA MET A 517 5.54 -1.64 9.00
C MET A 517 5.38 -2.98 8.25
N ILE A 518 6.22 -3.95 8.53
CA ILE A 518 6.17 -5.29 7.91
C ILE A 518 4.82 -5.95 8.20
N GLU A 519 4.41 -5.96 9.47
CA GLU A 519 3.13 -6.51 9.89
C GLU A 519 1.97 -5.77 9.25
N PHE A 520 2.02 -4.44 9.20
CA PHE A 520 1.01 -3.61 8.55
C PHE A 520 0.85 -3.98 7.07
N LYS A 521 1.95 -4.02 6.31
CA LYS A 521 1.95 -4.39 4.89
C LYS A 521 1.39 -5.80 4.65
N GLN A 522 1.69 -6.75 5.53
CA GLN A 522 1.16 -8.11 5.45
C GLN A 522 -0.35 -8.17 5.72
N ILE A 523 -0.84 -7.40 6.69
CA ILE A 523 -2.27 -7.31 7.00
C ILE A 523 -3.02 -6.67 5.83
N VAL A 524 -2.59 -5.50 5.37
CA VAL A 524 -3.20 -4.80 4.21
C VAL A 524 -3.17 -5.69 2.97
N GLY A 525 -2.07 -6.41 2.75
CA GLY A 525 -1.91 -7.36 1.66
C GLY A 525 -2.93 -8.52 1.63
N ARG A 526 -3.71 -8.75 2.70
CA ARG A 526 -4.83 -9.72 2.68
C ARG A 526 -6.01 -9.20 1.86
N GLY A 527 -6.19 -7.89 1.78
CA GLY A 527 -7.25 -7.26 0.99
C GLY A 527 -6.89 -6.96 -0.46
N THR A 528 -5.62 -7.00 -0.85
CA THR A 528 -5.17 -6.54 -2.17
C THR A 528 -5.49 -7.46 -3.35
N ARG A 529 -5.90 -8.71 -3.11
CA ARG A 529 -6.21 -9.65 -4.19
C ARG A 529 -7.43 -9.23 -4.98
N THR A 530 -7.35 -9.32 -6.29
CA THR A 530 -8.48 -9.03 -7.19
C THR A 530 -9.52 -10.14 -7.13
N PHE A 531 -10.79 -9.73 -7.19
CA PHE A 531 -11.94 -10.60 -7.25
C PHE A 531 -13.05 -9.93 -8.06
N GLU A 532 -13.90 -10.69 -8.71
CA GLU A 532 -15.01 -10.16 -9.50
C GLU A 532 -15.94 -9.29 -8.65
N GLY A 533 -16.27 -8.10 -9.12
CA GLY A 533 -17.08 -7.12 -8.40
C GLY A 533 -16.40 -6.53 -7.15
N LYS A 534 -15.07 -6.63 -7.05
CA LYS A 534 -14.29 -6.00 -5.96
C LYS A 534 -13.48 -4.84 -6.49
N ASP A 535 -14.03 -3.64 -6.38
CA ASP A 535 -13.41 -2.41 -6.86
C ASP A 535 -12.36 -1.87 -5.88
N PHE A 536 -12.59 -2.09 -4.58
CA PHE A 536 -11.69 -1.72 -3.49
C PHE A 536 -11.96 -2.60 -2.27
N PHE A 537 -11.09 -2.49 -1.28
CA PHE A 537 -11.35 -2.97 0.08
C PHE A 537 -11.15 -1.83 1.08
N THR A 538 -11.72 -1.96 2.26
CA THR A 538 -11.66 -0.93 3.30
C THR A 538 -10.85 -1.42 4.50
N VAL A 539 -9.95 -0.57 4.98
CA VAL A 539 -9.24 -0.76 6.25
C VAL A 539 -9.90 0.14 7.29
N PHE A 540 -10.53 -0.44 8.31
CA PHE A 540 -11.05 0.23 9.47
C PHE A 540 -9.95 0.27 10.54
N ASP A 541 -9.39 1.43 10.78
CA ASP A 541 -8.20 1.59 11.62
C ASP A 541 -8.55 2.28 12.93
N PHE A 542 -8.69 1.49 14.01
CA PHE A 542 -8.94 1.96 15.37
C PHE A 542 -7.66 2.30 16.14
N VAL A 543 -6.49 2.10 15.54
CA VAL A 543 -5.20 2.13 16.26
C VAL A 543 -4.16 3.01 15.57
N LYS A 544 -4.59 3.83 14.62
CA LYS A 544 -3.75 4.76 13.84
C LYS A 544 -2.57 4.08 13.13
N ALA A 545 -2.73 2.79 12.77
CA ALA A 545 -1.66 2.02 12.16
C ALA A 545 -1.29 2.57 10.78
N TYR A 546 -2.26 3.09 10.02
CA TYR A 546 -2.01 3.70 8.71
C TYR A 546 -1.14 4.96 8.85
N GLU A 547 -1.41 5.84 9.81
CA GLU A 547 -0.62 7.06 10.04
C GLU A 547 0.84 6.74 10.36
N HIS A 548 1.09 5.67 11.12
CA HIS A 548 2.43 5.27 11.52
C HIS A 548 3.22 4.53 10.45
N PHE A 549 2.53 3.83 9.53
CA PHE A 549 3.16 2.85 8.64
C PHE A 549 2.85 3.06 7.16
N ASN A 550 2.18 4.15 6.78
CA ASN A 550 1.98 4.46 5.38
C ASN A 550 3.31 4.75 4.67
N ASP A 551 3.36 4.42 3.42
CA ASP A 551 4.51 4.64 2.56
C ASP A 551 4.00 4.89 1.13
N PRO A 552 3.68 6.15 0.78
CA PRO A 552 3.06 6.48 -0.51
C PRO A 552 3.87 6.01 -1.73
N GLU A 553 5.19 5.95 -1.61
CA GLU A 553 6.05 5.45 -2.69
C GLU A 553 5.87 3.95 -2.93
N TRP A 554 5.59 3.21 -1.87
CA TRP A 554 5.39 1.76 -1.94
C TRP A 554 3.92 1.36 -2.04
N ASP A 555 3.04 1.96 -1.21
CA ASP A 555 1.63 1.58 -1.10
C ASP A 555 0.74 2.28 -2.14
N GLY A 556 1.17 3.42 -2.63
CA GLY A 556 0.31 4.38 -3.31
C GLY A 556 -0.63 5.11 -2.33
N GLU A 557 -1.36 6.08 -2.83
CA GLU A 557 -2.37 6.79 -2.07
C GLU A 557 -3.66 5.95 -1.98
N PRO A 558 -4.32 5.89 -0.81
CA PRO A 558 -5.62 5.25 -0.68
C PRO A 558 -6.66 6.00 -1.52
N LEU A 559 -7.72 5.31 -1.90
CA LEU A 559 -8.86 5.97 -2.54
C LEU A 559 -9.48 6.98 -1.55
N PRO A 560 -10.00 8.12 -2.03
CA PRO A 560 -10.72 9.06 -1.17
C PRO A 560 -11.82 8.34 -0.39
N PRO A 561 -12.09 8.71 0.87
CA PRO A 561 -13.21 8.17 1.62
C PRO A 561 -14.51 8.52 0.89
N ASP A 562 -15.50 7.63 0.94
CA ASP A 562 -16.82 7.91 0.39
C ASP A 562 -17.39 9.11 1.14
N VAL A 563 -17.77 10.16 0.43
CA VAL A 563 -18.64 11.20 0.98
C VAL A 563 -19.93 10.46 1.36
N PRO A 564 -20.39 10.50 2.62
CA PRO A 564 -21.65 9.88 2.98
C PRO A 564 -22.73 10.49 2.09
N ASN A 565 -23.32 9.69 1.19
CA ASN A 565 -24.55 10.13 0.55
C ASN A 565 -25.53 10.39 1.69
N PRO A 566 -26.13 11.61 1.79
CA PRO A 566 -27.17 11.81 2.76
C PRO A 566 -28.22 10.74 2.49
N ARG A 567 -28.46 9.86 3.48
CA ARG A 567 -29.55 8.90 3.39
C ARG A 567 -30.80 9.70 2.99
N PRO A 568 -31.55 9.29 1.95
CA PRO A 568 -32.84 9.93 1.70
C PRO A 568 -33.62 9.85 3.00
N ALA A 569 -34.09 11.00 3.49
CA ALA A 569 -34.90 11.05 4.68
C ALA A 569 -36.05 10.05 4.48
N PRO A 570 -36.36 9.19 5.46
CA PRO A 570 -37.48 8.27 5.33
C PRO A 570 -38.71 9.08 5.02
N SER A 571 -39.43 8.71 3.97
CA SER A 571 -40.67 9.34 3.57
C SER A 571 -41.61 9.30 4.77
N THR A 572 -41.97 10.47 5.28
CA THR A 572 -42.95 10.63 6.35
C THR A 572 -44.34 10.33 5.82
N GLY A 573 -44.72 9.04 5.95
CA GLY A 573 -46.14 8.71 6.04
C GLY A 573 -46.69 9.20 7.38
N PRO A 574 -47.99 9.54 7.52
CA PRO A 574 -48.56 10.04 8.75
C PRO A 574 -48.39 8.99 9.87
N ARG A 575 -47.64 9.35 10.93
CA ARG A 575 -47.56 8.58 12.18
C ARG A 575 -48.89 8.73 12.96
N PRO A 576 -49.39 7.67 13.59
CA PRO A 576 -50.42 7.79 14.61
C PRO A 576 -49.85 8.49 15.85
N ASP A 577 -50.67 9.34 16.47
CA ASP A 577 -50.35 10.08 17.70
C ASP A 577 -49.96 9.10 18.84
N GLY A 578 -48.66 9.07 19.19
CA GLY A 578 -48.13 8.50 20.42
C GLY A 578 -47.49 9.61 21.27
N PRO A 579 -47.33 9.42 22.58
CA PRO A 579 -46.71 10.43 23.43
C PRO A 579 -45.25 10.67 22.99
N PRO A 580 -44.72 11.91 23.12
CA PRO A 580 -43.38 12.24 22.65
C PRO A 580 -42.33 11.44 23.40
N GLU A 581 -41.44 10.78 22.65
CA GLU A 581 -40.21 10.19 23.19
C GLU A 581 -39.36 11.29 23.84
N PRO A 582 -38.70 11.02 24.97
CA PRO A 582 -37.81 11.99 25.61
C PRO A 582 -36.70 12.37 24.63
N SER A 583 -36.47 13.64 24.45
CA SER A 583 -35.31 14.18 23.71
C SER A 583 -34.01 13.62 24.31
N PRO A 584 -32.99 13.28 23.50
CA PRO A 584 -31.70 12.89 24.06
C PRO A 584 -31.18 13.96 25.00
N GLU A 585 -30.77 13.55 26.20
CA GLU A 585 -30.17 14.47 27.17
C GLU A 585 -28.97 15.19 26.52
N PRO A 586 -28.78 16.48 26.76
CA PRO A 586 -27.66 17.22 26.22
C PRO A 586 -26.36 16.63 26.79
N GLU A 587 -25.43 16.30 25.92
CA GLU A 587 -24.09 15.83 26.31
C GLU A 587 -23.49 16.77 27.36
N ALA A 588 -22.98 16.21 28.46
CA ALA A 588 -22.45 16.97 29.58
C ALA A 588 -21.25 17.81 29.11
N LYS A 589 -21.33 19.12 29.28
CA LYS A 589 -20.21 20.04 29.01
C LYS A 589 -19.46 20.32 30.30
N ILE A 590 -18.15 20.13 30.30
CA ILE A 590 -17.28 20.51 31.42
C ILE A 590 -17.01 22.02 31.35
N ILE A 591 -17.02 22.65 32.50
CA ILE A 591 -16.65 24.05 32.65
C ILE A 591 -15.26 24.13 33.26
N VAL A 592 -14.30 24.60 32.48
CA VAL A 592 -12.92 24.83 32.92
C VAL A 592 -12.73 26.31 33.26
N LYS A 593 -12.16 26.59 34.42
CA LYS A 593 -11.83 27.94 34.85
C LYS A 593 -10.34 28.15 34.78
N LEU A 594 -9.88 28.99 33.85
CA LEU A 594 -8.46 29.28 33.68
C LEU A 594 -7.97 30.38 34.63
N ALA A 595 -6.65 30.65 34.62
CA ALA A 595 -6.01 31.59 35.52
C ALA A 595 -6.52 33.05 35.44
N ASP A 596 -7.18 33.44 34.34
CA ASP A 596 -7.85 34.73 34.18
C ASP A 596 -9.21 34.81 34.88
N GLY A 597 -9.67 33.76 35.55
CA GLY A 597 -10.94 33.65 36.24
C GLY A 597 -12.16 33.47 35.34
N LYS A 598 -11.97 33.39 33.99
CA LYS A 598 -13.08 33.19 33.04
C LYS A 598 -13.34 31.71 32.82
N GLU A 599 -14.60 31.37 32.66
CA GLU A 599 -15.08 30.01 32.40
C GLU A 599 -15.03 29.71 30.91
N ARG A 600 -14.56 28.50 30.57
CA ARG A 600 -14.60 27.95 29.22
C ARG A 600 -15.37 26.64 29.25
N LYS A 601 -16.27 26.47 28.30
CA LYS A 601 -17.07 25.24 28.14
C LYS A 601 -16.36 24.33 27.16
N ILE A 602 -16.04 23.14 27.60
CA ILE A 602 -15.46 22.10 26.73
C ILE A 602 -16.41 20.91 26.69
N LYS A 603 -16.44 20.22 25.57
CA LYS A 603 -17.16 18.96 25.44
C LYS A 603 -16.42 17.90 26.25
N TYR A 604 -17.12 17.16 27.11
CA TYR A 604 -16.54 16.02 27.77
C TYR A 604 -16.22 14.96 26.72
N ILE A 605 -14.99 14.90 26.30
CA ILE A 605 -14.42 13.76 25.57
C ILE A 605 -13.58 13.06 26.62
N ALA A 606 -14.16 12.04 27.25
CA ALA A 606 -13.41 11.16 28.14
C ALA A 606 -12.34 10.51 27.30
N THR A 607 -11.18 11.19 27.07
CA THR A 607 -9.99 10.49 26.61
C THR A 607 -9.23 11.03 25.40
N THR A 608 -9.02 12.32 25.29
CA THR A 608 -7.87 12.76 24.51
C THR A 608 -6.73 13.04 25.50
N THR A 609 -5.69 12.24 25.47
CA THR A 609 -4.50 12.49 26.29
C THR A 609 -3.57 13.39 25.51
N TYR A 610 -3.22 14.53 26.06
CA TYR A 610 -2.20 15.43 25.54
C TYR A 610 -0.86 15.15 26.21
N PHE A 611 0.22 15.54 25.55
CA PHE A 611 1.56 15.49 26.14
C PHE A 611 2.09 16.89 26.34
N SER A 612 2.60 17.17 27.53
CA SER A 612 3.34 18.41 27.80
C SER A 612 4.66 18.44 27.03
N HIS A 613 5.31 19.61 26.96
CA HIS A 613 6.58 19.79 26.25
C HIS A 613 7.69 18.82 26.71
N ASP A 614 7.69 18.43 27.97
CA ASP A 614 8.63 17.46 28.56
C ASP A 614 8.18 15.99 28.40
N GLY A 615 7.14 15.72 27.57
CA GLY A 615 6.66 14.39 27.23
C GLY A 615 5.79 13.73 28.31
N LYS A 616 5.35 14.48 29.33
CA LYS A 616 4.44 13.99 30.35
C LYS A 616 3.01 14.05 29.86
N MET A 617 2.25 12.97 30.11
CA MET A 617 0.81 12.93 29.82
C MET A 617 0.05 13.93 30.68
N ILE A 618 -0.84 14.70 30.05
CA ILE A 618 -1.70 15.70 30.70
C ILE A 618 -3.14 15.59 30.17
N SER A 619 -4.08 15.99 30.98
CA SER A 619 -5.49 16.08 30.57
C SER A 619 -5.73 17.20 29.53
N GLY A 620 -6.85 17.15 28.82
CA GLY A 620 -7.26 18.26 27.94
C GLY A 620 -7.41 19.58 28.68
N GLU A 621 -7.83 19.54 29.94
CA GLU A 621 -7.90 20.70 30.82
C GLU A 621 -6.52 21.28 31.12
N GLU A 622 -5.58 20.44 31.55
CA GLU A 622 -4.19 20.83 31.82
C GLU A 622 -3.49 21.34 30.57
N PHE A 623 -3.73 20.71 29.42
CA PHE A 623 -3.20 21.18 28.13
C PHE A 623 -3.74 22.58 27.78
N MET A 624 -5.03 22.82 28.00
CA MET A 624 -5.64 24.13 27.78
C MET A 624 -5.08 25.18 28.76
N GLN A 625 -4.84 24.80 30.02
CA GLN A 625 -4.22 25.70 31.00
C GLN A 625 -2.77 26.07 30.63
N GLN A 626 -1.99 25.10 30.16
CA GLN A 626 -0.62 25.33 29.68
C GLN A 626 -0.62 26.21 28.43
N LEU A 627 -1.48 25.90 27.45
CA LEU A 627 -1.61 26.69 26.23
C LEU A 627 -2.02 28.14 26.55
N PHE A 628 -2.96 28.33 27.49
CA PHE A 628 -3.33 29.67 27.94
C PHE A 628 -2.17 30.46 28.54
N GLY A 629 -1.36 29.81 29.37
CA GLY A 629 -0.14 30.38 29.96
C GLY A 629 0.84 30.83 28.90
N ASP A 630 1.20 29.91 27.98
CA ASP A 630 2.13 30.17 26.89
C ASP A 630 1.65 31.23 25.91
N LEU A 631 0.36 31.24 25.56
CA LEU A 631 -0.24 32.28 24.74
C LEU A 631 -0.18 33.66 25.43
N SER A 632 -0.19 33.71 26.75
CA SER A 632 -0.08 34.98 27.49
C SER A 632 1.25 35.64 27.31
N ASP A 633 2.29 34.86 27.08
CA ASP A 633 3.65 35.37 26.75
C ASP A 633 3.84 35.76 25.28
N LEU A 634 3.10 35.07 24.37
CA LEU A 634 3.26 35.22 22.93
C LEU A 634 2.31 36.24 22.29
N VAL A 635 1.12 36.40 22.85
CA VAL A 635 0.05 37.23 22.28
C VAL A 635 -0.43 38.26 23.30
N LYS A 636 -0.31 39.52 22.97
CA LYS A 636 -0.66 40.65 23.85
C LYS A 636 -2.19 40.81 23.98
N ASP A 637 -2.85 40.89 22.85
CA ASP A 637 -4.28 41.18 22.72
C ASP A 637 -4.84 40.49 21.45
N GLU A 638 -6.13 40.60 21.25
CA GLU A 638 -6.83 40.04 20.11
C GLU A 638 -6.33 40.61 18.78
N ASP A 639 -6.11 41.91 18.69
CA ASP A 639 -5.62 42.55 17.47
C ASP A 639 -4.24 42.03 17.08
N HIS A 640 -3.39 41.80 18.08
CA HIS A 640 -2.07 41.21 17.84
C HIS A 640 -2.17 39.78 17.29
N LEU A 641 -3.05 38.93 17.81
CA LEU A 641 -3.30 37.58 17.29
C LEU A 641 -3.83 37.64 15.85
N ARG A 642 -4.81 38.52 15.58
CA ARG A 642 -5.35 38.72 14.23
C ARG A 642 -4.27 39.20 13.25
N ALA A 643 -3.43 40.12 13.64
CA ALA A 643 -2.33 40.62 12.81
C ALA A 643 -1.31 39.53 12.48
N ILE A 644 -0.94 38.69 13.46
CA ILE A 644 -0.06 37.55 13.24
C ILE A 644 -0.69 36.56 12.26
N TRP A 645 -1.97 36.26 12.44
CA TRP A 645 -2.67 35.20 11.69
C TRP A 645 -3.04 35.61 10.27
N SER A 646 -3.37 36.86 10.04
CA SER A 646 -3.74 37.40 8.73
C SER A 646 -2.60 37.46 7.74
N ASN A 647 -1.35 37.35 8.19
CA ASN A 647 -0.18 37.35 7.33
C ASN A 647 0.44 35.93 7.27
N PRO A 648 0.53 35.31 6.07
CA PRO A 648 1.08 33.97 5.93
C PRO A 648 2.49 33.79 6.48
N GLU A 649 3.35 34.79 6.38
CA GLU A 649 4.75 34.70 6.84
C GLU A 649 4.84 34.69 8.36
N THR A 650 4.12 35.60 9.04
CA THR A 650 4.08 35.65 10.50
C THR A 650 3.34 34.47 11.10
N ARG A 651 2.30 33.98 10.44
CA ARG A 651 1.55 32.78 10.82
C ARG A 651 2.46 31.55 10.84
N VAL A 652 3.25 31.31 9.78
CA VAL A 652 4.20 30.18 9.72
C VAL A 652 5.23 30.27 10.85
N GLN A 653 5.76 31.46 11.13
CA GLN A 653 6.69 31.66 12.24
C GLN A 653 6.02 31.38 13.59
N PHE A 654 4.78 31.81 13.75
CA PHE A 654 4.03 31.61 14.97
C PHE A 654 3.71 30.14 15.22
N PHE A 655 3.30 29.39 14.19
CA PHE A 655 3.14 27.92 14.26
C PHE A 655 4.43 27.23 14.67
N LYS A 656 5.58 27.68 14.17
CA LYS A 656 6.88 27.11 14.58
C LYS A 656 7.17 27.37 16.06
N VAL A 657 6.91 28.58 16.55
CA VAL A 657 7.07 28.90 17.99
C VAL A 657 6.13 28.08 18.86
N LEU A 658 4.90 27.85 18.42
CA LEU A 658 3.94 26.98 19.12
C LEU A 658 4.41 25.53 19.12
N ALA A 659 4.86 25.01 17.99
CA ALA A 659 5.37 23.64 17.87
C ALA A 659 6.63 23.42 18.75
N ASP A 660 7.54 24.38 18.82
CA ASP A 660 8.74 24.35 19.70
C ASP A 660 8.34 24.31 21.18
N ARG A 661 7.12 24.73 21.54
CA ARG A 661 6.53 24.64 22.88
C ARG A 661 5.62 23.43 23.09
N GLY A 662 5.55 22.54 22.08
CA GLY A 662 4.76 21.30 22.15
C GLY A 662 3.32 21.42 21.62
N TYR A 663 2.95 22.54 21.01
CA TYR A 663 1.63 22.77 20.39
C TYR A 663 1.75 22.68 18.87
N ASP A 664 1.93 21.47 18.36
CA ASP A 664 1.96 21.22 16.91
C ASP A 664 0.55 21.39 16.28
N SER A 665 0.53 21.43 14.96
CA SER A 665 -0.69 21.65 14.18
C SER A 665 -1.77 20.63 14.48
N ASP A 666 -1.38 19.35 14.64
CA ASP A 666 -2.31 18.24 14.85
C ASP A 666 -3.00 18.36 16.21
N ARG A 667 -2.26 18.70 17.25
CA ARG A 667 -2.82 18.91 18.60
C ARG A 667 -3.77 20.09 18.65
N LEU A 668 -3.44 21.17 17.95
CA LEU A 668 -4.33 22.34 17.85
C LEU A 668 -5.59 22.03 17.03
N GLU A 669 -5.48 21.19 15.98
CA GLU A 669 -6.62 20.70 15.23
C GLU A 669 -7.55 19.82 16.10
N ASP A 670 -6.99 18.94 16.94
CA ASP A 670 -7.76 18.13 17.89
C ASP A 670 -8.49 18.99 18.92
N MET A 671 -7.91 20.11 19.33
CA MET A 671 -8.59 21.05 20.24
C MET A 671 -9.86 21.68 19.67
N LYS A 672 -10.02 21.74 18.35
CA LYS A 672 -11.28 22.21 17.75
C LYS A 672 -12.46 21.33 18.15
N ARG A 673 -12.22 20.02 18.28
CA ARG A 673 -13.24 19.09 18.77
C ARG A 673 -13.51 19.27 20.26
N LEU A 674 -12.49 19.53 21.04
CA LEU A 674 -12.59 19.75 22.49
C LEU A 674 -13.42 20.99 22.81
N ILE A 675 -13.26 22.08 22.04
CA ILE A 675 -14.06 23.30 22.19
C ILE A 675 -15.42 23.25 21.47
N ASP A 676 -15.84 22.09 20.96
CA ASP A 676 -17.09 21.87 20.22
C ASP A 676 -17.21 22.73 18.94
N ALA A 677 -16.10 22.92 18.23
CA ALA A 677 -16.02 23.75 17.04
C ALA A 677 -15.23 23.07 15.88
N PRO A 678 -15.63 21.86 15.42
CA PRO A 678 -14.85 21.06 14.45
C PRO A 678 -14.70 21.74 13.07
N ASN A 679 -15.63 22.63 12.73
CA ASN A 679 -15.64 23.33 11.44
C ASN A 679 -14.98 24.73 11.51
N SER A 680 -14.34 25.07 12.62
CA SER A 680 -13.63 26.34 12.81
C SER A 680 -12.18 26.23 12.30
N ASP A 681 -11.42 27.31 12.46
CA ASP A 681 -9.98 27.39 12.20
C ASP A 681 -9.18 27.19 13.49
N VAL A 682 -7.90 26.82 13.40
CA VAL A 682 -6.98 26.82 14.55
C VAL A 682 -6.89 28.19 15.21
N PHE A 683 -7.04 29.27 14.44
CA PHE A 683 -7.22 30.62 14.99
C PHE A 683 -8.28 30.67 16.09
N ASP A 684 -9.41 30.03 15.85
CA ASP A 684 -10.54 30.03 16.80
C ASP A 684 -10.22 29.29 18.10
N VAL A 685 -9.40 28.24 18.02
CA VAL A 685 -8.90 27.55 19.22
C VAL A 685 -8.08 28.50 20.07
N LEU A 686 -7.11 29.18 19.46
CA LEU A 686 -6.21 30.10 20.17
C LEU A 686 -7.00 31.31 20.72
N ALA A 687 -7.91 31.85 19.93
CA ALA A 687 -8.78 32.97 20.31
C ALA A 687 -9.74 32.60 21.44
N TYR A 688 -10.31 31.38 21.41
CA TYR A 688 -11.17 30.87 22.47
C TYR A 688 -10.38 30.64 23.77
N VAL A 689 -9.24 29.96 23.69
CA VAL A 689 -8.42 29.68 24.86
C VAL A 689 -7.92 30.98 25.50
N LYS A 690 -7.43 31.94 24.70
CA LYS A 690 -6.84 33.17 25.23
C LYS A 690 -7.86 34.23 25.62
N PHE A 691 -8.87 34.45 24.77
CA PHE A 691 -9.77 35.60 24.89
C PHE A 691 -11.25 35.24 25.15
N THR A 692 -11.59 33.95 25.15
CA THR A 692 -12.97 33.45 25.24
C THR A 692 -13.89 33.91 24.08
N LEU A 693 -13.28 34.12 22.90
CA LEU A 693 -14.04 34.43 21.71
C LEU A 693 -14.85 33.23 21.24
N VAL A 694 -16.05 33.47 20.76
CA VAL A 694 -16.90 32.39 20.22
C VAL A 694 -16.30 31.90 18.91
N PRO A 695 -16.01 30.57 18.77
CA PRO A 695 -15.46 30.06 17.52
C PRO A 695 -16.40 30.30 16.33
N VAL A 696 -15.83 30.66 15.20
CA VAL A 696 -16.54 30.96 13.96
C VAL A 696 -16.22 29.87 12.92
N ALA A 697 -17.25 29.32 12.27
CA ALA A 697 -17.04 28.33 11.22
C ALA A 697 -16.31 28.94 10.01
N ARG A 698 -15.43 28.14 9.37
CA ARG A 698 -14.69 28.58 8.16
C ARG A 698 -15.60 29.10 7.05
N SER A 699 -16.77 28.49 6.86
CA SER A 699 -17.77 28.95 5.89
C SER A 699 -18.29 30.35 6.19
N GLN A 700 -18.50 30.69 7.47
CA GLN A 700 -18.93 32.03 7.89
C GLN A 700 -17.80 33.04 7.68
N ARG A 701 -16.56 32.70 8.00
CA ARG A 701 -15.38 33.54 7.74
C ARG A 701 -15.17 33.79 6.24
N ALA A 702 -15.29 32.76 5.42
CA ALA A 702 -15.17 32.88 3.97
C ALA A 702 -16.32 33.74 3.39
N SER A 703 -17.56 33.62 3.92
CA SER A 703 -18.68 34.46 3.51
C SER A 703 -18.45 35.93 3.88
N ALA A 704 -18.02 36.20 5.10
CA ALA A 704 -17.74 37.57 5.54
C ALA A 704 -16.61 38.21 4.71
N ALA A 705 -15.56 37.42 4.38
CA ALA A 705 -14.48 37.88 3.51
C ALA A 705 -14.95 38.12 2.06
N ARG A 706 -15.91 37.36 1.54
CA ARG A 706 -16.55 37.61 0.22
C ARG A 706 -17.29 38.91 0.21
N ASP A 707 -18.08 39.17 1.25
CA ASP A 707 -18.95 40.36 1.33
C ASP A 707 -18.14 41.66 1.44
N VAL A 708 -17.06 41.66 2.19
CA VAL A 708 -16.26 42.86 2.45
C VAL A 708 -15.00 42.90 1.59
N GLY A 709 -14.23 41.83 1.55
CA GLY A 709 -12.91 41.77 0.93
C GLY A 709 -12.93 41.74 -0.61
N LEU A 710 -14.04 41.32 -1.23
CA LEU A 710 -14.21 41.38 -2.69
C LEU A 710 -14.95 42.62 -3.19
N THR A 711 -15.29 43.55 -2.32
CA THR A 711 -15.98 44.82 -2.69
C THR A 711 -15.06 45.66 -3.59
N GLY A 712 -15.55 46.00 -4.77
CA GLY A 712 -14.78 46.79 -5.76
C GLY A 712 -13.79 46.01 -6.57
N ILE A 713 -13.66 44.68 -6.38
CA ILE A 713 -12.82 43.77 -7.18
C ILE A 713 -13.73 43.07 -8.21
N GLU A 714 -13.42 43.21 -9.49
CA GLU A 714 -14.18 42.63 -10.61
C GLU A 714 -13.34 41.74 -11.52
N GLY A 715 -14.00 41.02 -12.42
CA GLY A 715 -13.37 40.22 -13.46
C GLY A 715 -12.58 39.00 -12.94
N GLU A 716 -11.48 38.69 -13.59
CA GLU A 716 -10.68 37.47 -13.29
C GLU A 716 -10.03 37.50 -11.91
N MET A 717 -9.65 38.67 -11.40
CA MET A 717 -9.10 38.79 -10.06
C MET A 717 -10.12 38.39 -9.00
N ARG A 718 -11.38 38.80 -9.15
CA ARG A 718 -12.46 38.37 -8.26
C ARG A 718 -12.63 36.86 -8.31
N SER A 719 -12.70 36.30 -9.49
CA SER A 719 -12.80 34.84 -9.71
C SER A 719 -11.63 34.06 -9.07
N PHE A 720 -10.43 34.59 -9.11
CA PHE A 720 -9.26 34.02 -8.45
C PHE A 720 -9.39 34.02 -6.94
N LEU A 721 -9.78 35.15 -6.34
CA LEU A 721 -9.94 35.27 -4.89
C LEU A 721 -11.12 34.46 -4.37
N GLU A 722 -12.21 34.32 -5.13
CA GLU A 722 -13.31 33.40 -4.82
C GLU A 722 -12.85 31.94 -4.77
N ALA A 723 -11.96 31.53 -5.68
CA ALA A 723 -11.39 30.18 -5.65
C ALA A 723 -10.47 29.96 -4.42
N VAL A 724 -9.71 30.98 -4.02
CA VAL A 724 -8.89 30.93 -2.78
C VAL A 724 -9.79 30.78 -1.55
N LEU A 725 -10.87 31.56 -1.46
CA LEU A 725 -11.81 31.46 -0.35
C LEU A 725 -12.56 30.13 -0.32
N ALA A 726 -12.92 29.57 -1.46
CA ALA A 726 -13.54 28.25 -1.56
C ALA A 726 -12.58 27.14 -1.11
N ALA A 727 -11.30 27.21 -1.49
CA ALA A 727 -10.30 26.26 -1.03
C ALA A 727 -10.06 26.35 0.48
N TYR A 728 -9.98 27.55 1.04
CA TYR A 728 -9.90 27.78 2.48
C TYR A 728 -11.11 27.19 3.22
N GLU A 729 -12.31 27.39 2.71
CA GLU A 729 -13.55 26.87 3.33
C GLU A 729 -13.52 25.34 3.47
N ILE A 730 -12.98 24.65 2.47
CA ILE A 730 -12.93 23.18 2.42
C ILE A 730 -11.71 22.65 3.20
N HIS A 731 -10.51 23.16 2.92
CA HIS A 731 -9.25 22.59 3.37
C HIS A 731 -8.59 23.35 4.53
N GLY A 732 -9.05 24.56 4.84
CA GLY A 732 -8.55 25.36 5.97
C GLY A 732 -7.36 26.25 5.64
N VAL A 733 -6.64 26.66 6.70
CA VAL A 733 -5.60 27.68 6.67
C VAL A 733 -4.39 27.34 5.82
N ASP A 734 -4.12 26.07 5.56
CA ASP A 734 -2.99 25.63 4.72
C ASP A 734 -3.12 26.12 3.28
N GLU A 735 -4.34 26.28 2.76
CA GLU A 735 -4.58 26.85 1.43
C GLU A 735 -4.26 28.33 1.33
N LEU A 736 -4.09 29.01 2.45
CA LEU A 736 -3.68 30.41 2.54
C LEU A 736 -2.16 30.61 2.60
N ALA A 737 -1.36 29.56 2.46
CA ALA A 737 0.10 29.64 2.41
C ALA A 737 0.59 30.26 1.09
N LEU A 738 1.67 31.07 1.14
CA LEU A 738 2.22 31.70 -0.07
C LEU A 738 2.65 30.71 -1.16
N SER A 739 3.06 29.51 -0.79
CA SER A 739 3.41 28.43 -1.71
C SER A 739 2.22 28.00 -2.60
N LYS A 740 1.01 28.10 -2.09
CA LYS A 740 -0.23 27.71 -2.78
C LYS A 740 -0.61 28.65 -3.93
N ILE A 741 -0.11 29.87 -3.92
CA ILE A 741 -0.34 30.81 -5.06
C ILE A 741 0.06 30.16 -6.37
N SER A 742 1.23 29.51 -6.41
CA SER A 742 1.72 28.85 -7.63
C SER A 742 0.79 27.73 -8.10
N ASP A 743 0.19 26.98 -7.18
CA ASP A 743 -0.74 25.91 -7.49
C ASP A 743 -2.06 26.46 -8.06
N PHE A 744 -2.63 27.49 -7.44
CA PHE A 744 -3.81 28.18 -7.97
C PHE A 744 -3.58 28.73 -9.37
N LEU A 745 -2.43 29.37 -9.59
CA LEU A 745 -2.08 29.93 -10.91
C LEU A 745 -1.87 28.84 -11.97
N ARG A 746 -1.27 27.72 -11.58
CA ARG A 746 -1.02 26.60 -12.50
C ARG A 746 -2.33 25.91 -12.91
N VAL A 747 -3.20 25.63 -11.94
CA VAL A 747 -4.45 24.88 -12.17
C VAL A 747 -5.46 25.72 -12.98
N ARG A 748 -5.57 27.01 -12.70
CA ARG A 748 -6.61 27.84 -13.30
C ARG A 748 -6.18 28.59 -14.57
N TYR A 749 -4.91 28.96 -14.66
CA TYR A 749 -4.38 29.81 -15.73
C TYR A 749 -3.25 29.15 -16.54
N GLY A 750 -2.96 27.87 -16.30
CA GLY A 750 -1.88 27.15 -17.00
C GLY A 750 -0.47 27.63 -16.61
N GLY A 751 -0.33 28.34 -15.48
CA GLY A 751 0.93 28.83 -14.93
C GLY A 751 1.06 30.34 -14.88
N THR A 752 2.25 30.81 -14.49
CA THR A 752 2.52 32.25 -14.25
C THR A 752 2.35 33.16 -15.45
N ASN A 753 2.60 32.67 -16.66
CA ASN A 753 2.43 33.48 -17.89
C ASN A 753 0.94 33.68 -18.22
N GLY A 754 0.13 32.63 -18.14
CA GLY A 754 -1.33 32.73 -18.32
C GLY A 754 -1.97 33.61 -17.27
N ALA A 755 -1.58 33.44 -16.01
CA ALA A 755 -2.06 34.26 -14.89
C ALA A 755 -1.68 35.75 -15.07
N LYS A 756 -0.47 36.07 -15.53
CA LYS A 756 -0.05 37.44 -15.78
C LYS A 756 -0.89 38.13 -16.85
N ASN A 757 -1.34 37.40 -17.86
CA ASN A 757 -2.21 37.92 -18.91
C ASN A 757 -3.65 38.17 -18.41
N ALA A 758 -4.14 37.32 -17.50
CA ALA A 758 -5.51 37.38 -17.00
C ALA A 758 -5.67 38.28 -15.76
N LEU A 759 -4.70 38.26 -14.84
CA LEU A 759 -4.79 38.86 -13.51
C LEU A 759 -3.90 40.11 -13.32
N GLY A 760 -2.94 40.37 -14.24
CA GLY A 760 -1.98 41.45 -14.08
C GLY A 760 -0.63 41.01 -13.50
N ALA A 761 0.14 41.94 -12.95
CA ALA A 761 1.48 41.66 -12.50
C ALA A 761 1.52 40.72 -11.27
N ILE A 762 2.50 39.80 -11.20
CA ILE A 762 2.65 38.85 -10.10
C ILE A 762 2.67 39.51 -8.70
N PRO A 763 3.32 40.67 -8.51
CA PRO A 763 3.25 41.38 -7.22
C PRO A 763 1.84 41.83 -6.83
N GLU A 764 0.98 42.15 -7.80
CA GLU A 764 -0.41 42.55 -7.57
C GLU A 764 -1.25 41.32 -7.17
N ILE A 765 -1.07 40.20 -7.86
CA ILE A 765 -1.72 38.93 -7.50
C ILE A 765 -1.35 38.52 -6.08
N ARG A 766 -0.05 38.59 -5.74
CA ARG A 766 0.44 38.27 -4.40
C ARG A 766 -0.15 39.21 -3.34
N ARG A 767 -0.25 40.51 -3.64
CA ARG A 767 -0.84 41.48 -2.74
C ARG A 767 -2.31 41.16 -2.51
N ALA A 768 -3.10 40.96 -3.56
CA ALA A 768 -4.52 40.60 -3.45
C ALA A 768 -4.74 39.33 -2.65
N PHE A 769 -3.89 38.32 -2.85
CA PHE A 769 -3.91 37.06 -2.08
C PHE A 769 -3.59 37.28 -0.59
N MET A 770 -2.72 38.23 -0.26
CA MET A 770 -2.43 38.58 1.13
C MET A 770 -3.54 39.44 1.75
N ASP A 771 -4.04 40.40 1.01
CA ASP A 771 -5.06 41.35 1.50
C ASP A 771 -6.38 40.63 1.84
N ILE A 772 -6.80 39.63 1.05
CA ILE A 772 -8.02 38.88 1.33
C ILE A 772 -7.96 38.14 2.67
N GLN A 773 -6.78 37.74 3.12
CA GLN A 773 -6.61 37.02 4.40
C GLN A 773 -6.90 37.90 5.61
N ALA A 774 -6.64 39.20 5.53
CA ALA A 774 -7.00 40.14 6.58
C ALA A 774 -8.54 40.16 6.78
N HIS A 775 -9.32 40.04 5.72
CA HIS A 775 -10.77 39.99 5.77
C HIS A 775 -11.31 38.66 6.30
N ILE A 776 -10.62 37.53 6.10
CA ILE A 776 -10.99 36.24 6.68
C ILE A 776 -10.96 36.29 8.22
N TYR A 777 -9.98 37.00 8.79
CA TYR A 777 -9.78 37.05 10.24
C TYR A 777 -10.22 38.39 10.87
N ALA A 778 -10.91 39.25 10.13
CA ALA A 778 -11.45 40.52 10.64
C ALA A 778 -12.67 40.33 11.52
N SER A 779 -13.41 39.23 11.34
CA SER A 779 -14.67 38.92 12.08
C SER A 779 -14.42 38.02 13.26
#